data_c4d149d844c3e136e10274735c3299aa
#
_entry.id   c4d149d844c3e136e10274735c3299aa
#
_cell.length_a   1.000
_cell.length_b   1.000
_cell.length_c   1.000
_cell.angle_alpha   90.00
_cell.angle_beta   90.00
_cell.angle_gamma   90.00
#
_symmetry.space_group_name_H-M   'P 1'
#
loop_
_entity.id
_entity.type
_entity.pdbx_description
1 polymer ?
#
loop_
_entity_poly.entity_id
_entity_poly.type
_entity_poly.pdbx_seq_one_letter_code
_entity_poly.pdbx_strand_id
1 'polypeptide(L)'
;MRRSQFIFITNTKETMDKRASSIIPCLALSISLFAQSNPSTIVDGKTNIAIQDSTETTKIEQIKGVVMDEQQNPIPFANIVMSSSATNTYIAGCVTAEDGSFVLPYSDKDAILKVSYVGYTTQTLACKPNMSIVLKSDVQLLNTVTIKSTRPKAKFKDGAFTTLVSGTILAELGTANDMISQLPFVSGDDGNWEIIGRGKPEIYLNGRKVEDTNELKRLSAKDILKAEIVTVPGAQYGSSTKAVIRLYAVRKRGQGLSGSLYSNYSQGHYSPQTSEHAQLNYRTGGLDIFGEVGMAYNRSHTKYHSETQLNTTNNFDYNTRRTTNYNSGKILLNTGFNYEISEQQSFGMKYETNNLIGNNYSHSWGETDVLQDDILKENLSVESFSKSKPHWSHSVNAYYNGNFGKWNINFNADYYNNVEQSSQSVLNDGILDAESNTKVKNNLYATKLVVTAPLWKGKMSFGTEEMFTNRRNTFIQSGFSADAFNHIKQSIVAGFLEYNLNIGSMNYGAGLRYEHQTTKYYEKEVLQTEQSPTYNDWIPFASIGYSHNNLNVGFSYRLNKYSPSYTMLQSSTDYISKYEYGCGDPHLKPQKQHSFMLNGNYKWVSFVAYYNYVRDMYMTWYKPYDVATHPDILLQTMATVPRSSYYGAAINAAPSFGIWQPDLTASVNFYHANLDHLNIPTMGNEPLFSFEMNNNFKLPHRWFINLSGNVSTNAKQSAGRNKCMGNVQFRVSKNFLKNDALKVMLVLRDLLHTGYYYFDANGTQSHRKLTQYSDNQEIGINVRYTFNATNSKYKGSGAGNSEKQRL
;
A
#
# COMPACT_ATOMS: atom_id res chain seq x y z
N MET A 1 22.45 -24.40 -54.17
CA MET A 1 23.12 -23.37 -55.01
C MET A 1 22.55 -22.00 -54.59
N ARG A 2 23.47 -21.09 -54.19
CA ARG A 2 23.31 -19.63 -53.98
C ARG A 2 22.33 -19.19 -52.91
N ARG A 3 22.83 -18.80 -51.72
CA ARG A 3 23.32 -17.47 -51.29
C ARG A 3 22.22 -16.43 -51.12
N SER A 4 21.88 -16.12 -49.89
CA SER A 4 21.86 -14.76 -49.37
C SER A 4 21.88 -14.80 -47.85
N GLN A 5 23.08 -14.78 -47.32
CA GLN A 5 23.38 -14.27 -45.97
C GLN A 5 23.68 -12.77 -46.08
N PHE A 6 23.53 -12.08 -44.99
CA PHE A 6 23.85 -10.69 -44.70
C PHE A 6 22.71 -9.69 -44.96
N ILE A 7 22.13 -9.28 -43.87
CA ILE A 7 22.03 -7.90 -43.36
C ILE A 7 21.17 -7.94 -42.08
N PHE A 8 21.77 -8.01 -40.90
CA PHE A 8 21.14 -7.54 -39.63
C PHE A 8 22.20 -7.57 -38.50
N ILE A 9 23.23 -6.74 -38.59
CA ILE A 9 24.06 -6.33 -37.44
C ILE A 9 24.57 -4.91 -37.75
N THR A 10 23.78 -3.86 -37.49
CA THR A 10 24.28 -2.50 -37.33
C THR A 10 23.22 -1.52 -36.75
N ASN A 11 22.24 -1.92 -35.96
CA ASN A 11 21.31 -0.90 -35.40
C ASN A 11 21.11 -0.93 -33.86
N THR A 12 21.91 -1.67 -33.14
CA THR A 12 21.76 -1.74 -31.68
C THR A 12 22.60 -0.73 -30.88
N LYS A 13 23.60 -0.11 -31.51
CA LYS A 13 24.44 0.89 -30.80
C LYS A 13 23.85 2.32 -30.82
N GLU A 14 23.21 2.73 -31.89
CA GLU A 14 22.60 4.08 -31.98
C GLU A 14 21.35 4.24 -31.10
N THR A 15 20.62 3.16 -30.81
CA THR A 15 19.43 3.23 -29.94
C THR A 15 19.77 3.24 -28.45
N MET A 16 20.93 2.78 -28.02
CA MET A 16 21.35 2.87 -26.62
C MET A 16 21.87 4.27 -26.24
N ASP A 17 22.60 4.94 -27.12
CA ASP A 17 23.13 6.29 -26.85
C ASP A 17 22.04 7.35 -26.84
N LYS A 18 20.99 7.22 -27.63
CA LYS A 18 19.84 8.14 -27.60
C LYS A 18 18.91 7.92 -26.41
N ARG A 19 18.92 6.74 -25.80
CA ARG A 19 18.12 6.44 -24.61
C ARG A 19 18.82 6.85 -23.30
N ALA A 20 20.14 6.77 -23.25
CA ALA A 20 20.91 7.28 -22.13
C ALA A 20 20.83 8.82 -22.01
N SER A 21 20.75 9.53 -23.13
CA SER A 21 20.63 10.98 -23.16
C SER A 21 19.22 11.51 -22.83
N SER A 22 18.17 10.69 -22.84
CA SER A 22 16.81 11.10 -22.44
C SER A 22 16.50 10.85 -20.96
N ILE A 23 17.33 10.10 -20.24
CA ILE A 23 17.16 9.82 -18.80
C ILE A 23 17.83 10.89 -17.94
N ILE A 24 18.94 11.47 -18.42
CA ILE A 24 19.66 12.54 -17.72
C ILE A 24 18.83 13.85 -17.59
N PRO A 25 18.00 14.27 -18.59
CA PRO A 25 17.14 15.45 -18.43
C PRO A 25 16.05 15.32 -17.38
N CYS A 26 15.51 14.12 -17.12
CA CYS A 26 14.49 13.94 -16.08
C CYS A 26 15.05 14.06 -14.66
N LEU A 27 16.27 13.59 -14.41
CA LEU A 27 16.95 13.82 -13.14
C LEU A 27 17.39 15.29 -12.97
N ALA A 28 17.76 15.95 -14.09
CA ALA A 28 18.15 17.36 -14.08
C ALA A 28 16.93 18.30 -13.94
N LEU A 29 15.74 17.90 -14.46
CA LEU A 29 14.52 18.70 -14.32
C LEU A 29 14.00 18.71 -12.87
N SER A 30 14.14 17.64 -12.13
CA SER A 30 13.77 17.59 -10.71
C SER A 30 14.69 18.43 -9.81
N ILE A 31 15.91 18.70 -10.26
CA ILE A 31 16.89 19.55 -9.55
C ILE A 31 16.80 21.01 -10.01
N SER A 32 16.46 21.28 -11.29
CA SER A 32 16.41 22.65 -11.85
C SER A 32 15.12 23.42 -11.51
N LEU A 33 14.03 22.76 -11.13
CA LEU A 33 12.79 23.43 -10.68
C LEU A 33 12.94 24.13 -9.31
N PHE A 34 13.98 23.83 -8.54
CA PHE A 34 14.26 24.48 -7.26
C PHE A 34 15.35 25.56 -7.30
N ALA A 35 16.04 25.73 -8.43
CA ALA A 35 17.14 26.72 -8.55
C ALA A 35 16.70 28.08 -9.14
N GLN A 36 15.44 28.25 -9.51
CA GLN A 36 14.91 29.51 -10.08
C GLN A 36 13.75 30.09 -9.28
N SER A 37 14.00 30.44 -8.04
CA SER A 37 13.19 31.45 -7.34
C SER A 37 14.05 32.67 -7.04
N ASN A 38 14.24 33.51 -8.01
CA ASN A 38 14.68 34.87 -7.78
C ASN A 38 13.51 35.74 -7.31
N PRO A 39 13.71 36.63 -6.35
CA PRO A 39 12.67 37.49 -5.81
C PRO A 39 12.27 38.56 -6.82
N SER A 40 11.04 38.56 -7.25
CA SER A 40 10.47 39.64 -8.06
C SER A 40 9.94 40.73 -7.16
N THR A 41 10.62 41.87 -7.28
CA THR A 41 10.14 43.27 -7.26
C THR A 41 8.76 43.56 -6.64
N ILE A 42 8.82 44.26 -5.53
CA ILE A 42 7.74 45.06 -4.96
C ILE A 42 7.39 46.21 -5.93
N VAL A 43 6.15 46.22 -6.37
CA VAL A 43 5.58 47.40 -7.08
C VAL A 43 4.86 48.26 -6.06
N ASP A 44 5.36 49.49 -5.88
CA ASP A 44 4.72 50.57 -5.16
C ASP A 44 3.33 50.91 -5.72
N GLY A 45 2.31 50.75 -4.89
CA GLY A 45 0.97 51.26 -5.16
C GLY A 45 0.51 52.18 -4.03
N LYS A 46 0.88 53.45 -4.11
CA LYS A 46 0.32 54.51 -3.27
C LYS A 46 -1.17 54.70 -3.59
N THR A 47 -2.01 54.44 -2.61
CA THR A 47 -3.36 55.03 -2.60
C THR A 47 -3.54 55.78 -1.28
N ASN A 48 -3.58 57.09 -1.39
CA ASN A 48 -3.90 57.98 -0.30
C ASN A 48 -5.39 57.88 0.03
N ILE A 49 -5.69 57.54 1.28
CA ILE A 49 -6.98 57.88 1.91
C ILE A 49 -6.66 58.65 3.18
N ALA A 50 -6.97 59.94 3.14
CA ALA A 50 -6.95 60.80 4.30
C ALA A 50 -8.14 60.46 5.20
N ILE A 51 -7.88 60.14 6.46
CA ILE A 51 -8.85 60.22 7.56
C ILE A 51 -8.21 60.97 8.68
N GLN A 52 -8.94 62.04 9.11
CA GLN A 52 -8.58 63.01 10.11
C GLN A 52 -8.40 62.41 11.51
N ASP A 53 -7.42 62.92 12.12
CA ASP A 53 -7.02 63.21 13.47
C ASP A 53 -8.03 62.98 14.60
N SER A 54 -7.66 62.09 15.57
CA SER A 54 -7.78 62.43 17.01
C SER A 54 -6.96 61.44 17.85
N THR A 55 -5.83 61.96 18.35
CA THR A 55 -5.25 61.80 19.71
C THR A 55 -4.90 60.41 20.27
N GLU A 56 -3.65 60.38 20.69
CA GLU A 56 -2.85 59.51 21.54
C GLU A 56 -1.98 58.49 20.80
N THR A 57 -0.79 58.99 20.39
CA THR A 57 0.38 58.21 20.03
C THR A 57 0.90 57.43 21.23
N THR A 58 0.41 56.25 21.48
CA THR A 58 1.14 55.25 22.25
C THR A 58 2.30 54.79 21.37
N LYS A 59 3.50 55.21 21.74
CA LYS A 59 4.77 54.82 21.13
C LYS A 59 4.89 53.30 21.28
N ILE A 60 4.60 52.54 20.23
CA ILE A 60 4.83 51.06 20.22
C ILE A 60 6.35 50.90 20.23
N GLU A 61 6.92 50.63 21.37
CA GLU A 61 8.33 50.25 21.48
C GLU A 61 8.49 48.85 20.82
N GLN A 62 9.51 48.72 19.98
CA GLN A 62 9.84 47.46 19.32
C GLN A 62 11.04 46.84 20.02
N ILE A 63 10.98 45.52 20.27
CA ILE A 63 12.14 44.71 20.63
C ILE A 63 12.82 44.26 19.35
N LYS A 64 14.11 44.57 19.22
CA LYS A 64 14.96 44.10 18.13
C LYS A 64 16.08 43.24 18.70
N GLY A 65 16.52 42.26 17.95
CA GLY A 65 17.67 41.48 18.40
C GLY A 65 18.20 40.55 17.31
N VAL A 66 19.29 39.86 17.66
CA VAL A 66 19.92 38.86 16.82
C VAL A 66 20.11 37.59 17.66
N VAL A 67 19.79 36.45 17.10
CA VAL A 67 20.04 35.15 17.72
C VAL A 67 21.24 34.49 17.01
N MET A 68 22.21 34.08 17.81
CA MET A 68 23.47 33.48 17.35
C MET A 68 23.79 32.17 18.11
N ASP A 69 24.70 31.37 17.56
CA ASP A 69 25.29 30.24 18.29
C ASP A 69 26.52 30.66 19.13
N GLU A 70 27.12 29.70 19.84
CA GLU A 70 28.32 29.92 20.67
C GLU A 70 29.56 30.32 19.85
N GLN A 71 29.55 30.10 18.52
CA GLN A 71 30.57 30.49 17.55
C GLN A 71 30.25 31.82 16.87
N GLN A 72 29.19 32.53 17.33
CA GLN A 72 28.71 33.78 16.79
C GLN A 72 28.15 33.70 15.33
N ASN A 73 27.79 32.51 14.87
CA ASN A 73 27.08 32.37 13.61
C ASN A 73 25.60 32.70 13.85
N PRO A 74 24.95 33.46 12.95
CA PRO A 74 23.54 33.76 13.08
C PRO A 74 22.69 32.48 12.97
N ILE A 75 21.66 32.39 13.80
CA ILE A 75 20.72 31.26 13.75
C ILE A 75 19.45 31.68 13.02
N PRO A 76 19.27 31.35 11.76
CA PRO A 76 18.07 31.65 11.01
C PRO A 76 16.89 30.79 11.49
N PHE A 77 15.68 31.35 11.42
CA PHE A 77 14.42 30.65 11.74
C PHE A 77 14.31 30.15 13.18
N ALA A 78 15.04 30.71 14.12
CA ALA A 78 14.85 30.50 15.55
C ALA A 78 13.47 31.02 15.97
N ASN A 79 12.74 30.22 16.74
CA ASN A 79 11.41 30.57 17.18
C ASN A 79 11.49 31.46 18.42
N ILE A 80 10.85 32.63 18.36
CA ILE A 80 10.81 33.63 19.43
C ILE A 80 9.35 33.82 19.85
N VAL A 81 9.06 33.55 21.10
CA VAL A 81 7.73 33.67 21.68
C VAL A 81 7.80 34.61 22.88
N MET A 82 7.01 35.67 22.85
CA MET A 82 6.80 36.58 23.99
C MET A 82 5.54 36.19 24.75
N SER A 83 5.66 36.07 26.05
CA SER A 83 4.55 35.74 26.95
C SER A 83 4.62 36.59 28.23
N SER A 84 3.48 36.76 28.89
CA SER A 84 3.41 37.44 30.21
C SER A 84 4.16 36.61 31.24
N SER A 85 5.01 37.23 32.05
CA SER A 85 5.76 36.58 33.13
C SER A 85 4.85 36.05 34.22
N ALA A 86 3.71 36.72 34.46
CA ALA A 86 2.79 36.39 35.56
C ALA A 86 1.82 35.24 35.19
N THR A 87 1.33 35.22 33.95
CA THR A 87 0.27 34.28 33.50
C THR A 87 0.71 33.27 32.46
N ASN A 88 1.92 33.41 31.94
CA ASN A 88 2.46 32.61 30.83
C ASN A 88 1.58 32.63 29.58
N THR A 89 0.70 33.64 29.46
CA THR A 89 -0.15 33.83 28.26
C THR A 89 0.67 34.37 27.09
N TYR A 90 0.40 33.90 25.91
CA TYR A 90 1.03 34.33 24.66
C TYR A 90 0.70 35.80 24.34
N ILE A 91 1.70 36.62 24.05
CA ILE A 91 1.57 38.01 23.69
C ILE A 91 1.88 38.21 22.20
N ALA A 92 3.07 37.83 21.75
CA ALA A 92 3.53 37.96 20.37
C ALA A 92 4.60 36.88 20.05
N GLY A 93 4.88 36.64 18.79
CA GLY A 93 5.96 35.74 18.38
C GLY A 93 6.38 35.99 16.94
N CYS A 94 7.65 35.69 16.66
CA CYS A 94 8.22 35.73 15.31
C CYS A 94 9.26 34.59 15.17
N VAL A 95 9.84 34.47 13.95
CA VAL A 95 11.05 33.70 13.69
C VAL A 95 12.16 34.63 13.24
N THR A 96 13.42 34.27 13.51
CA THR A 96 14.57 35.03 13.04
C THR A 96 14.68 34.97 11.53
N ALA A 97 15.15 36.09 10.91
CA ALA A 97 15.50 36.16 9.52
C ALA A 97 16.79 35.37 9.20
N GLU A 98 17.23 35.29 7.95
CA GLU A 98 18.43 34.53 7.54
C GLU A 98 19.71 35.01 8.23
N ASP A 99 19.78 36.30 8.61
CA ASP A 99 20.87 36.88 9.37
C ASP A 99 20.70 36.76 10.89
N GLY A 100 19.75 35.97 11.36
CA GLY A 100 19.45 35.75 12.77
C GLY A 100 18.69 36.90 13.43
N SER A 101 18.36 38.00 12.71
CA SER A 101 17.67 39.18 13.26
C SER A 101 16.19 38.92 13.49
N PHE A 102 15.60 39.62 14.46
CA PHE A 102 14.16 39.58 14.71
C PHE A 102 13.64 40.95 15.19
N VAL A 103 12.34 41.19 14.99
CA VAL A 103 11.62 42.37 15.49
C VAL A 103 10.27 41.93 16.05
N LEU A 104 9.94 42.36 17.27
CA LEU A 104 8.64 42.13 17.90
C LEU A 104 8.05 43.42 18.44
N PRO A 105 6.72 43.66 18.38
CA PRO A 105 6.07 44.74 19.08
C PRO A 105 6.19 44.52 20.60
N TYR A 106 6.52 45.57 21.32
CA TYR A 106 6.68 45.57 22.77
C TYR A 106 5.59 46.40 23.44
N SER A 107 4.75 45.77 24.21
CA SER A 107 3.61 46.41 24.88
C SER A 107 3.53 46.18 26.39
N ASP A 108 4.36 45.29 26.95
CA ASP A 108 4.26 44.90 28.36
C ASP A 108 5.65 44.82 29.02
N LYS A 109 5.84 45.59 30.12
CA LYS A 109 7.11 45.64 30.84
C LYS A 109 7.47 44.36 31.58
N ASP A 110 6.48 43.50 31.82
CA ASP A 110 6.63 42.21 32.54
C ASP A 110 6.61 40.99 31.57
N ALA A 111 6.91 41.20 30.32
CA ALA A 111 6.97 40.10 29.35
C ALA A 111 8.32 39.36 29.39
N ILE A 112 8.25 38.06 29.16
CA ILE A 112 9.42 37.19 28.97
C ILE A 112 9.50 36.72 27.53
N LEU A 113 10.72 36.61 27.01
CA LEU A 113 11.02 36.12 25.68
C LEU A 113 11.56 34.70 25.77
N LYS A 114 10.87 33.75 25.18
CA LYS A 114 11.31 32.37 25.05
C LYS A 114 11.85 32.16 23.66
N VAL A 115 13.16 31.88 23.55
CA VAL A 115 13.86 31.64 22.29
C VAL A 115 14.26 30.19 22.21
N SER A 116 13.86 29.53 21.13
CA SER A 116 14.14 28.10 20.92
C SER A 116 14.50 27.80 19.45
N TYR A 117 15.46 26.92 19.29
CA TYR A 117 15.86 26.38 17.99
C TYR A 117 16.23 24.90 18.13
N VAL A 118 15.99 24.11 17.10
CA VAL A 118 16.27 22.67 17.15
C VAL A 118 17.79 22.44 17.27
N GLY A 119 18.20 21.69 18.30
CA GLY A 119 19.61 21.42 18.60
C GLY A 119 20.26 22.46 19.53
N TYR A 120 19.46 23.37 20.11
CA TYR A 120 19.93 24.36 21.08
C TYR A 120 19.04 24.36 22.35
N THR A 121 19.65 24.65 23.49
CA THR A 121 18.94 24.79 24.76
C THR A 121 18.01 25.99 24.68
N THR A 122 16.72 25.79 24.93
CA THR A 122 15.74 26.86 24.98
C THR A 122 16.10 27.85 26.07
N GLN A 123 16.19 29.14 25.73
CA GLN A 123 16.42 30.23 26.70
C GLN A 123 15.14 31.00 26.97
N THR A 124 14.97 31.41 28.22
CA THR A 124 13.90 32.33 28.64
C THR A 124 14.58 33.55 29.25
N LEU A 125 14.30 34.72 28.68
CA LEU A 125 14.97 35.98 28.98
C LEU A 125 13.93 37.08 29.26
N ALA A 126 14.27 38.03 30.12
CA ALA A 126 13.47 39.24 30.23
C ALA A 126 13.57 40.11 28.97
N CYS A 127 12.48 40.69 28.56
CA CYS A 127 12.45 41.53 27.37
C CYS A 127 13.29 42.84 27.56
N LYS A 128 14.12 43.16 26.57
CA LYS A 128 14.91 44.39 26.47
C LYS A 128 14.83 44.96 25.04
N PRO A 129 14.94 46.26 24.86
CA PRO A 129 14.78 46.91 23.53
C PRO A 129 15.70 46.36 22.43
N ASN A 130 16.97 46.07 22.77
CA ASN A 130 17.96 45.49 21.88
C ASN A 130 18.58 44.27 22.55
N MET A 131 18.50 43.11 21.88
CA MET A 131 18.94 41.84 22.44
C MET A 131 19.93 41.13 21.50
N SER A 132 21.05 40.67 22.06
CA SER A 132 21.92 39.70 21.44
C SER A 132 21.76 38.40 22.23
N ILE A 133 21.21 37.38 21.59
CA ILE A 133 20.85 36.11 22.24
C ILE A 133 21.76 35.02 21.70
N VAL A 134 22.57 34.46 22.59
CA VAL A 134 23.44 33.33 22.22
C VAL A 134 22.79 32.04 22.71
N LEU A 135 22.28 31.22 21.79
CA LEU A 135 21.77 29.91 22.14
C LEU A 135 22.95 28.95 22.31
N LYS A 136 22.99 28.31 23.48
CA LYS A 136 23.95 27.21 23.70
C LYS A 136 23.47 26.00 22.95
N SER A 137 24.39 25.42 22.19
CA SER A 137 24.14 24.13 21.58
C SER A 137 23.68 23.16 22.65
N ASP A 138 22.51 22.57 22.50
CA ASP A 138 22.05 21.48 23.32
C ASP A 138 22.83 20.21 22.89
N VAL A 139 24.16 20.35 23.02
CA VAL A 139 25.02 19.21 23.21
C VAL A 139 24.82 18.82 24.68
N GLN A 140 23.65 18.31 25.05
CA GLN A 140 23.76 17.07 25.74
C GLN A 140 24.62 16.24 24.76
N LEU A 141 25.89 16.16 25.07
CA LEU A 141 26.63 14.94 24.86
C LEU A 141 25.64 13.88 25.26
N LEU A 142 24.85 13.36 24.33
CA LEU A 142 24.65 11.97 24.27
C LEU A 142 26.08 11.46 24.33
N ASN A 143 26.57 11.28 25.60
CA ASN A 143 27.57 10.26 25.90
C ASN A 143 27.26 9.23 24.87
N THR A 144 28.19 8.85 24.05
CA THR A 144 28.06 7.80 23.08
C THR A 144 27.11 6.82 23.70
N VAL A 145 25.82 7.09 23.59
CA VAL A 145 24.82 6.10 23.82
C VAL A 145 25.15 5.22 22.67
N THR A 146 26.01 4.27 22.99
CA THR A 146 25.97 3.00 22.34
C THR A 146 24.51 2.67 22.48
N ILE A 147 23.72 3.10 21.50
CA ILE A 147 22.36 2.67 21.36
C ILE A 147 22.59 1.18 21.21
N LYS A 148 22.49 0.49 22.36
CA LYS A 148 22.22 -0.94 22.33
C LYS A 148 20.91 -0.92 21.56
N SER A 149 21.02 -1.15 20.26
CA SER A 149 19.91 -1.29 19.36
C SER A 149 19.11 -2.45 19.90
N THR A 150 18.31 -2.13 20.91
CA THR A 150 17.45 -3.12 21.54
C THR A 150 16.37 -3.39 20.53
N ARG A 151 16.27 -4.64 20.13
CA ARG A 151 15.17 -5.06 19.29
C ARG A 151 13.87 -4.66 19.93
N PRO A 152 12.88 -4.20 19.14
CA PRO A 152 11.57 -3.84 19.65
C PRO A 152 10.94 -5.05 20.32
N LYS A 153 10.53 -4.88 21.57
CA LYS A 153 9.72 -5.86 22.26
C LYS A 153 8.31 -5.76 21.70
N ALA A 154 7.83 -6.81 21.07
CA ALA A 154 6.43 -6.89 20.73
C ALA A 154 5.62 -7.11 22.02
N LYS A 155 4.54 -6.31 22.22
CA LYS A 155 3.60 -6.47 23.32
C LYS A 155 2.21 -6.70 22.75
N PHE A 156 1.49 -7.67 23.30
CA PHE A 156 0.08 -7.86 22.97
C PHE A 156 -0.77 -6.95 23.86
N LYS A 157 -1.52 -6.05 23.26
CA LYS A 157 -2.42 -5.14 23.97
C LYS A 157 -3.60 -4.76 23.05
N ASP A 158 -4.82 -4.75 23.61
CA ASP A 158 -6.03 -4.37 22.89
C ASP A 158 -6.20 -5.14 21.55
N GLY A 159 -5.93 -6.46 21.56
CA GLY A 159 -6.04 -7.32 20.38
C GLY A 159 -4.95 -7.13 19.30
N ALA A 160 -3.90 -6.37 19.59
CA ALA A 160 -2.84 -6.05 18.67
C ALA A 160 -1.45 -6.39 19.22
N PHE A 161 -0.55 -6.84 18.34
CA PHE A 161 0.89 -6.91 18.61
C PHE A 161 1.52 -5.55 18.33
N THR A 162 1.91 -4.86 19.39
CA THR A 162 2.58 -3.56 19.30
C THR A 162 4.09 -3.76 19.27
N THR A 163 4.72 -3.27 18.21
CA THR A 163 6.18 -3.26 18.01
C THR A 163 6.68 -1.82 18.04
N LEU A 164 7.58 -1.48 18.95
CA LEU A 164 8.23 -0.17 18.98
C LEU A 164 9.23 -0.09 17.82
N VAL A 165 9.15 0.96 17.01
CA VAL A 165 10.04 1.20 15.86
C VAL A 165 11.10 2.24 16.22
N SER A 166 10.69 3.39 16.76
CA SER A 166 11.61 4.46 17.14
C SER A 166 12.68 4.00 18.15
N GLY A 167 13.93 4.32 17.91
CA GLY A 167 15.07 3.92 18.73
C GLY A 167 15.51 2.46 18.55
N THR A 168 14.95 1.72 17.60
CA THR A 168 15.29 0.34 17.29
C THR A 168 15.92 0.22 15.91
N ILE A 169 16.39 -0.98 15.55
CA ILE A 169 16.91 -1.26 14.20
C ILE A 169 15.85 -1.02 13.12
N LEU A 170 14.59 -1.24 13.42
CA LEU A 170 13.49 -1.04 12.46
C LEU A 170 13.44 0.40 11.94
N ALA A 171 13.82 1.39 12.76
CA ALA A 171 13.92 2.78 12.33
C ALA A 171 15.04 3.03 11.31
N GLU A 172 16.03 2.16 11.23
CA GLU A 172 17.19 2.31 10.32
C GLU A 172 16.95 1.66 8.95
N LEU A 173 15.88 0.86 8.79
CA LEU A 173 15.58 0.08 7.59
C LEU A 173 15.26 0.90 6.33
N GLY A 174 15.24 2.19 6.42
CA GLY A 174 15.03 3.03 5.25
C GLY A 174 13.65 3.63 5.20
N THR A 175 12.72 2.94 4.63
CA THR A 175 11.34 3.39 4.47
C THR A 175 10.39 2.61 5.37
N ALA A 176 9.17 3.13 5.58
CA ALA A 176 8.12 2.38 6.26
C ALA A 176 7.79 1.09 5.49
N ASN A 177 7.91 1.09 4.16
CA ASN A 177 7.77 -0.09 3.31
C ASN A 177 8.77 -1.18 3.69
N ASP A 178 10.06 -0.85 3.79
CA ASP A 178 11.11 -1.80 4.17
C ASP A 178 10.93 -2.28 5.62
N MET A 179 10.47 -1.39 6.50
CA MET A 179 10.24 -1.69 7.91
C MET A 179 9.08 -2.67 8.11
N ILE A 180 7.99 -2.55 7.34
CA ILE A 180 6.83 -3.45 7.45
C ILE A 180 7.24 -4.89 7.16
N SER A 181 8.09 -5.14 6.17
CA SER A 181 8.60 -6.47 5.83
C SER A 181 9.41 -7.14 6.96
N GLN A 182 9.81 -6.38 7.97
CA GLN A 182 10.59 -6.86 9.11
C GLN A 182 9.76 -6.90 10.41
N LEU A 183 8.46 -6.67 10.31
CA LEU A 183 7.57 -6.79 11.47
C LEU A 183 7.29 -8.28 11.77
N PRO A 184 7.12 -8.66 13.04
CA PRO A 184 6.74 -10.03 13.40
C PRO A 184 5.46 -10.47 12.68
N PHE A 185 5.40 -11.73 12.23
CA PHE A 185 4.27 -12.35 11.52
C PHE A 185 3.96 -11.77 10.13
N VAL A 186 4.76 -10.85 9.62
CA VAL A 186 4.63 -10.32 8.26
C VAL A 186 5.60 -11.07 7.36
N SER A 187 5.14 -11.55 6.23
CA SER A 187 5.93 -12.10 5.13
C SER A 187 5.71 -11.27 3.86
N GLY A 188 6.62 -11.39 2.91
CA GLY A 188 6.57 -10.63 1.66
C GLY A 188 7.19 -9.24 1.79
N ASP A 189 7.28 -8.54 0.66
CA ASP A 189 7.89 -7.23 0.53
C ASP A 189 7.21 -6.36 -0.52
N ASP A 190 7.67 -5.12 -0.61
CA ASP A 190 7.35 -4.14 -1.65
C ASP A 190 5.84 -3.93 -1.93
N GLY A 191 5.03 -3.92 -0.88
CA GLY A 191 3.58 -3.72 -0.98
C GLY A 191 2.77 -5.03 -1.03
N ASN A 192 3.45 -6.16 -1.18
CA ASN A 192 2.84 -7.49 -1.21
C ASN A 192 3.03 -8.22 0.13
N TRP A 193 2.72 -7.52 1.22
CA TRP A 193 2.81 -8.12 2.55
C TRP A 193 1.61 -8.99 2.86
N GLU A 194 1.89 -10.06 3.59
CA GLU A 194 0.87 -10.92 4.16
C GLU A 194 1.11 -11.14 5.66
N ILE A 195 0.05 -11.13 6.44
CA ILE A 195 0.08 -11.63 7.81
C ILE A 195 -0.08 -13.14 7.75
N ILE A 196 0.90 -13.88 8.28
CA ILE A 196 0.92 -15.35 8.24
C ILE A 196 -0.40 -15.89 8.80
N GLY A 197 -1.07 -16.75 8.01
CA GLY A 197 -2.38 -17.35 8.33
C GLY A 197 -3.59 -16.43 8.15
N ARG A 198 -3.39 -15.15 7.77
CA ARG A 198 -4.48 -14.18 7.53
C ARG A 198 -4.53 -13.66 6.10
N GLY A 199 -3.37 -13.49 5.45
CA GLY A 199 -3.23 -12.90 4.12
C GLY A 199 -3.01 -11.38 4.17
N LYS A 200 -3.32 -10.69 3.09
CA LYS A 200 -2.99 -9.27 2.87
C LYS A 200 -3.64 -8.34 3.92
N PRO A 201 -2.86 -7.53 4.66
CA PRO A 201 -3.38 -6.57 5.63
C PRO A 201 -3.84 -5.27 4.97
N GLU A 202 -4.77 -4.57 5.61
CA GLU A 202 -4.98 -3.14 5.38
C GLU A 202 -4.00 -2.33 6.24
N ILE A 203 -3.42 -1.27 5.68
CA ILE A 203 -2.43 -0.45 6.37
C ILE A 203 -3.03 0.91 6.72
N TYR A 204 -2.84 1.32 7.95
CA TYR A 204 -3.29 2.61 8.47
C TYR A 204 -2.11 3.41 9.02
N LEU A 205 -1.97 4.67 8.63
CA LEU A 205 -0.99 5.62 9.14
C LEU A 205 -1.71 6.69 9.97
N ASN A 206 -1.43 6.73 11.29
CA ASN A 206 -2.10 7.62 12.25
C ASN A 206 -3.63 7.55 12.20
N GLY A 207 -4.19 6.37 11.93
CA GLY A 207 -5.64 6.13 11.80
C GLY A 207 -6.20 6.32 10.40
N ARG A 208 -5.47 6.94 9.47
CA ARG A 208 -5.82 7.08 8.06
C ARG A 208 -5.43 5.82 7.29
N LYS A 209 -6.33 5.30 6.47
CA LYS A 209 -6.00 4.19 5.55
C LYS A 209 -5.01 4.65 4.47
N VAL A 210 -4.01 3.84 4.21
CA VAL A 210 -3.06 3.99 3.11
C VAL A 210 -3.64 3.29 1.89
N GLU A 211 -4.06 4.05 0.89
CA GLU A 211 -4.62 3.53 -0.35
C GLU A 211 -3.52 3.17 -1.36
N ASP A 212 -2.49 4.00 -1.47
CA ASP A 212 -1.32 3.75 -2.30
C ASP A 212 -0.10 3.37 -1.43
N THR A 213 0.38 2.13 -1.57
CA THR A 213 1.55 1.63 -0.85
C THR A 213 2.84 2.39 -1.18
N ASN A 214 2.91 3.11 -2.29
CA ASN A 214 4.03 3.97 -2.61
C ASN A 214 4.21 5.10 -1.59
N GLU A 215 3.16 5.50 -0.87
CA GLU A 215 3.28 6.41 0.28
C GLU A 215 4.24 5.86 1.34
N LEU A 216 4.23 4.56 1.59
CA LEU A 216 5.11 3.91 2.56
C LEU A 216 6.56 3.84 2.10
N LYS A 217 6.81 3.83 0.79
CA LYS A 217 8.17 3.94 0.21
C LYS A 217 8.77 5.32 0.45
N ARG A 218 7.94 6.35 0.54
CA ARG A 218 8.37 7.74 0.81
C ARG A 218 8.55 8.03 2.30
N LEU A 219 7.74 7.39 3.15
CA LEU A 219 7.78 7.58 4.59
C LEU A 219 9.03 6.92 5.18
N SER A 220 9.82 7.70 5.92
CA SER A 220 10.98 7.15 6.61
C SER A 220 10.57 6.21 7.74
N ALA A 221 11.26 5.08 7.86
CA ALA A 221 11.12 4.21 9.02
C ALA A 221 11.40 4.95 10.35
N LYS A 222 12.32 5.94 10.35
CA LYS A 222 12.62 6.80 11.51
C LYS A 222 11.43 7.67 11.94
N ASP A 223 10.52 7.96 11.04
CA ASP A 223 9.33 8.75 11.33
C ASP A 223 8.20 7.90 11.91
N ILE A 224 8.39 6.60 12.05
CA ILE A 224 7.45 5.68 12.70
C ILE A 224 7.83 5.51 14.17
N LEU A 225 6.90 5.81 15.06
CA LEU A 225 7.05 5.58 16.50
C LEU A 225 6.89 4.11 16.84
N LYS A 226 5.77 3.51 16.37
CA LYS A 226 5.39 2.12 16.61
C LYS A 226 4.53 1.58 15.47
N ALA A 227 4.51 0.26 15.33
CA ALA A 227 3.58 -0.47 14.49
C ALA A 227 2.73 -1.41 15.35
N GLU A 228 1.46 -1.53 15.03
CA GLU A 228 0.53 -2.47 15.65
C GLU A 228 -0.02 -3.42 14.58
N ILE A 229 0.13 -4.72 14.80
CA ILE A 229 -0.40 -5.77 13.94
C ILE A 229 -1.66 -6.30 14.60
N VAL A 230 -2.81 -6.03 13.99
CA VAL A 230 -4.13 -6.51 14.43
C VAL A 230 -4.47 -7.72 13.57
N THR A 231 -4.24 -8.91 14.13
CA THR A 231 -4.50 -10.17 13.43
C THR A 231 -5.99 -10.49 13.35
N VAL A 232 -6.80 -9.89 14.23
CA VAL A 232 -8.26 -9.99 14.24
C VAL A 232 -8.85 -8.58 14.32
N PRO A 233 -9.12 -7.94 13.18
CA PRO A 233 -9.76 -6.64 13.14
C PRO A 233 -11.14 -6.68 13.82
N GLY A 234 -11.49 -5.64 14.60
CA GLY A 234 -12.77 -5.51 15.28
C GLY A 234 -13.95 -5.33 14.30
N ALA A 235 -15.17 -5.28 14.85
CA ALA A 235 -16.40 -5.17 14.05
C ALA A 235 -16.54 -3.86 13.27
N GLN A 236 -15.79 -2.82 13.65
CA GLN A 236 -15.69 -1.55 12.92
C GLN A 236 -14.98 -1.64 11.56
N TYR A 237 -14.20 -2.71 11.32
CA TYR A 237 -13.58 -2.95 10.02
C TYR A 237 -14.53 -3.73 9.12
N GLY A 238 -14.41 -3.52 7.81
CA GLY A 238 -15.20 -4.23 6.81
C GLY A 238 -15.12 -5.75 6.98
N SER A 239 -16.16 -6.45 6.54
CA SER A 239 -16.23 -7.91 6.66
C SER A 239 -15.11 -8.66 5.92
N SER A 240 -14.57 -8.04 4.85
CA SER A 240 -13.45 -8.60 4.06
C SER A 240 -12.06 -8.28 4.63
N THR A 241 -11.94 -7.40 5.64
CA THR A 241 -10.63 -7.03 6.21
C THR A 241 -10.02 -8.22 6.94
N LYS A 242 -8.92 -8.76 6.39
CA LYS A 242 -8.25 -9.97 6.90
C LYS A 242 -7.40 -9.67 8.13
N ALA A 243 -6.62 -8.61 8.08
CA ALA A 243 -5.74 -8.13 9.13
C ALA A 243 -5.50 -6.62 8.95
N VAL A 244 -4.95 -5.97 9.96
CA VAL A 244 -4.63 -4.54 9.91
C VAL A 244 -3.25 -4.29 10.47
N ILE A 245 -2.45 -3.46 9.79
CA ILE A 245 -1.22 -2.87 10.33
C ILE A 245 -1.47 -1.39 10.58
N ARG A 246 -1.37 -0.96 11.83
CA ARG A 246 -1.47 0.45 12.21
C ARG A 246 -0.08 1.01 12.45
N LEU A 247 0.32 1.99 11.68
CA LEU A 247 1.56 2.73 11.84
C LEU A 247 1.26 4.05 12.56
N TYR A 248 2.03 4.32 13.59
CA TYR A 248 1.95 5.58 14.32
C TYR A 248 3.22 6.35 14.08
N ALA A 249 3.10 7.49 13.40
CA ALA A 249 4.24 8.35 13.12
C ALA A 249 4.64 9.18 14.34
N VAL A 250 5.91 9.50 14.44
CA VAL A 250 6.44 10.46 15.41
C VAL A 250 5.78 11.82 15.16
N ARG A 251 5.16 12.38 16.18
CA ARG A 251 4.55 13.71 16.09
C ARG A 251 5.66 14.77 16.04
N LYS A 252 6.02 15.21 14.88
CA LYS A 252 6.89 16.38 14.71
C LYS A 252 6.03 17.65 14.82
N ARG A 253 6.26 18.47 15.84
CA ARG A 253 5.63 19.77 16.00
C ARG A 253 6.44 20.79 15.21
N GLY A 254 5.90 21.25 14.10
CA GLY A 254 6.52 22.30 13.27
C GLY A 254 5.45 23.11 12.57
N GLN A 255 5.63 24.42 12.51
CA GLN A 255 4.88 25.35 11.68
C GLN A 255 5.68 25.59 10.39
N GLY A 256 5.02 26.05 9.32
CA GLY A 256 5.66 26.40 8.07
C GLY A 256 5.68 25.29 7.03
N LEU A 257 6.53 25.45 6.04
CA LEU A 257 6.65 24.55 4.89
C LEU A 257 7.57 23.36 5.19
N SER A 258 7.15 22.19 4.81
CA SER A 258 7.93 20.95 4.84
C SER A 258 7.69 20.16 3.57
N GLY A 259 8.57 19.24 3.24
CA GLY A 259 8.37 18.41 2.07
C GLY A 259 9.35 17.25 1.94
N SER A 260 9.08 16.44 0.93
CA SER A 260 9.93 15.31 0.55
C SER A 260 9.96 15.12 -0.95
N LEU A 261 11.13 14.74 -1.45
CA LEU A 261 11.34 14.25 -2.80
C LEU A 261 11.77 12.79 -2.71
N TYR A 262 11.21 11.97 -3.57
CA TYR A 262 11.56 10.57 -3.69
C TYR A 262 11.73 10.21 -5.16
N SER A 263 12.84 9.59 -5.49
CA SER A 263 13.16 9.08 -6.81
C SER A 263 13.59 7.62 -6.68
N ASN A 264 12.99 6.76 -7.46
CA ASN A 264 13.36 5.37 -7.60
C ASN A 264 13.56 5.05 -9.08
N TYR A 265 14.70 4.48 -9.39
CA TYR A 265 14.97 3.87 -10.69
C TYR A 265 15.41 2.43 -10.47
N SER A 266 14.85 1.49 -11.21
CA SER A 266 15.34 0.11 -11.27
C SER A 266 15.42 -0.36 -12.72
N GLN A 267 16.40 -1.23 -12.99
CA GLN A 267 16.71 -1.77 -14.29
C GLN A 267 16.84 -3.29 -14.20
N GLY A 268 15.89 -4.01 -14.79
CA GLY A 268 16.03 -5.40 -15.18
C GLY A 268 16.78 -5.53 -16.49
N HIS A 269 16.88 -6.72 -17.03
CA HIS A 269 17.54 -6.92 -18.33
C HIS A 269 16.80 -6.19 -19.47
N TYR A 270 15.45 -6.23 -19.46
CA TYR A 270 14.58 -5.58 -20.45
C TYR A 270 13.63 -4.52 -19.84
N SER A 271 13.57 -4.40 -18.52
CA SER A 271 12.48 -3.79 -17.79
C SER A 271 12.94 -2.59 -16.97
N PRO A 272 13.06 -1.37 -17.57
CA PRO A 272 13.27 -0.14 -16.81
C PRO A 272 11.98 0.25 -16.06
N GLN A 273 12.13 0.66 -14.81
CA GLN A 273 11.06 1.19 -13.98
C GLN A 273 11.52 2.47 -13.29
N THR A 274 10.67 3.47 -13.24
CA THR A 274 10.94 4.70 -12.48
C THR A 274 9.70 5.15 -11.73
N SER A 275 9.91 5.78 -10.57
CA SER A 275 8.84 6.34 -9.76
C SER A 275 9.35 7.60 -9.07
N GLU A 276 8.77 8.75 -9.42
CA GLU A 276 9.15 10.07 -8.94
C GLU A 276 8.00 10.67 -8.15
N HIS A 277 8.26 11.20 -6.96
CA HIS A 277 7.25 11.83 -6.11
C HIS A 277 7.78 13.10 -5.46
N ALA A 278 6.97 14.12 -5.44
CA ALA A 278 7.18 15.37 -4.71
C ALA A 278 5.98 15.62 -3.81
N GLN A 279 6.23 15.82 -2.52
CA GLN A 279 5.21 16.14 -1.54
C GLN A 279 5.57 17.43 -0.81
N LEU A 280 4.59 18.29 -0.65
CA LEU A 280 4.67 19.54 0.11
C LEU A 280 3.57 19.55 1.18
N ASN A 281 3.89 20.11 2.33
CA ASN A 281 2.96 20.29 3.43
C ASN A 281 3.21 21.67 4.06
N TYR A 282 2.17 22.48 4.19
CA TYR A 282 2.21 23.76 4.85
C TYR A 282 1.31 23.81 6.06
N ARG A 283 1.85 24.18 7.20
CA ARG A 283 1.13 24.23 8.47
C ARG A 283 1.18 25.59 9.10
N THR A 284 0.02 26.10 9.50
CA THR A 284 -0.12 27.35 10.25
C THR A 284 -1.29 27.28 11.21
N GLY A 285 -1.05 27.50 12.51
CA GLY A 285 -2.08 27.33 13.54
C GLY A 285 -2.73 25.95 13.51
N GLY A 286 -4.05 25.90 13.43
CA GLY A 286 -4.83 24.66 13.28
C GLY A 286 -4.90 24.11 11.86
N LEU A 287 -4.49 24.87 10.85
CA LEU A 287 -4.58 24.50 9.44
C LEU A 287 -3.32 23.75 8.97
N ASP A 288 -3.52 22.65 8.26
CA ASP A 288 -2.49 21.83 7.63
C ASP A 288 -2.95 21.52 6.20
N ILE A 289 -2.25 22.09 5.20
CA ILE A 289 -2.54 21.86 3.77
C ILE A 289 -1.42 21.01 3.19
N PHE A 290 -1.77 20.01 2.42
CA PHE A 290 -0.80 19.15 1.77
C PHE A 290 -1.11 18.95 0.29
N GLY A 291 -0.06 18.73 -0.48
CA GLY A 291 -0.14 18.37 -1.89
C GLY A 291 0.96 17.40 -2.27
N GLU A 292 0.66 16.55 -3.23
CA GLU A 292 1.58 15.55 -3.76
C GLU A 292 1.38 15.40 -5.26
N VAL A 293 2.48 15.28 -5.99
CA VAL A 293 2.54 14.86 -7.39
C VAL A 293 3.40 13.63 -7.46
N GLY A 294 2.88 12.57 -8.08
CA GLY A 294 3.58 11.32 -8.33
C GLY A 294 3.55 10.98 -9.81
N MET A 295 4.64 10.46 -10.33
CA MET A 295 4.75 9.90 -11.68
C MET A 295 5.43 8.55 -11.59
N ALA A 296 4.90 7.56 -12.29
CA ALA A 296 5.50 6.25 -12.38
C ALA A 296 5.50 5.77 -13.83
N TYR A 297 6.58 5.15 -14.24
CA TYR A 297 6.70 4.46 -15.49
C TYR A 297 7.21 3.05 -15.22
N ASN A 298 6.50 2.07 -15.71
CA ASN A 298 6.82 0.67 -15.54
C ASN A 298 6.82 -0.03 -16.92
N ARG A 299 7.92 -0.71 -17.21
CA ARG A 299 8.00 -1.65 -18.31
C ARG A 299 8.32 -3.02 -17.73
N SER A 300 7.59 -4.05 -18.13
CA SER A 300 7.93 -5.43 -17.78
C SER A 300 8.04 -6.30 -19.02
N HIS A 301 8.93 -7.27 -18.93
CA HIS A 301 9.17 -8.29 -19.95
C HIS A 301 9.01 -9.65 -19.31
N THR A 302 8.00 -10.39 -19.77
CA THR A 302 7.64 -11.69 -19.19
C THR A 302 7.73 -12.76 -20.26
N LYS A 303 8.45 -13.82 -19.95
CA LYS A 303 8.47 -15.05 -20.74
C LYS A 303 7.71 -16.12 -19.98
N TYR A 304 6.83 -16.83 -20.68
CA TYR A 304 6.21 -17.98 -20.10
C TYR A 304 6.16 -19.17 -21.06
N HIS A 305 6.19 -20.34 -20.45
CA HIS A 305 6.02 -21.61 -21.08
C HIS A 305 4.91 -22.37 -20.37
N SER A 306 3.89 -22.80 -21.13
CA SER A 306 2.81 -23.59 -20.57
C SER A 306 2.60 -24.88 -21.37
N GLU A 307 2.38 -25.97 -20.63
CA GLU A 307 1.95 -27.27 -21.13
C GLU A 307 0.52 -27.47 -20.61
N THR A 308 -0.44 -27.58 -21.51
CA THR A 308 -1.85 -27.81 -21.18
C THR A 308 -2.35 -29.06 -21.87
N GLN A 309 -2.92 -29.96 -21.10
CA GLN A 309 -3.57 -31.19 -21.58
C GLN A 309 -5.08 -31.04 -21.43
N LEU A 310 -5.82 -31.48 -22.44
CA LEU A 310 -7.27 -31.50 -22.46
C LEU A 310 -7.72 -32.89 -22.96
N ASN A 311 -8.31 -33.68 -22.04
CA ASN A 311 -8.70 -35.06 -22.27
C ASN A 311 -10.22 -35.15 -22.46
N THR A 312 -10.68 -35.04 -23.68
CA THR A 312 -12.09 -35.08 -24.07
C THR A 312 -12.38 -36.36 -24.87
N THR A 313 -13.01 -36.28 -26.03
CA THR A 313 -13.16 -37.41 -26.96
C THR A 313 -11.82 -37.81 -27.56
N ASN A 314 -10.90 -36.86 -27.72
CA ASN A 314 -9.51 -37.06 -28.09
C ASN A 314 -8.62 -36.40 -27.02
N ASN A 315 -7.33 -36.73 -27.04
CA ASN A 315 -6.36 -36.07 -26.17
C ASN A 315 -5.73 -34.91 -26.96
N PHE A 316 -5.80 -33.69 -26.38
CA PHE A 316 -5.17 -32.51 -26.94
C PHE A 316 -4.06 -32.04 -26.00
N ASP A 317 -2.85 -31.83 -26.55
CA ASP A 317 -1.72 -31.26 -25.83
C ASP A 317 -1.34 -29.92 -26.47
N TYR A 318 -1.29 -28.88 -25.67
CA TYR A 318 -0.90 -27.51 -26.06
C TYR A 318 0.43 -27.18 -25.40
N ASN A 319 1.46 -26.97 -26.20
CA ASN A 319 2.77 -26.52 -25.76
C ASN A 319 2.98 -25.08 -26.21
N THR A 320 2.75 -24.13 -25.31
CA THR A 320 2.77 -22.70 -25.62
C THR A 320 4.01 -22.03 -25.07
N ARG A 321 4.75 -21.32 -25.92
CA ARG A 321 5.85 -20.43 -25.55
C ARG A 321 5.46 -19.00 -25.93
N ARG A 322 5.37 -18.11 -24.94
CA ARG A 322 4.91 -16.75 -25.16
C ARG A 322 5.81 -15.73 -24.47
N THR A 323 5.99 -14.60 -25.12
CA THR A 323 6.66 -13.43 -24.55
C THR A 323 5.65 -12.28 -24.46
N THR A 324 5.63 -11.57 -23.36
CA THR A 324 4.75 -10.43 -23.16
C THR A 324 5.56 -9.22 -22.73
N ASN A 325 5.41 -8.12 -23.44
CA ASN A 325 5.88 -6.80 -23.04
C ASN A 325 4.70 -5.98 -22.54
N TYR A 326 4.81 -5.48 -21.32
CA TYR A 326 3.85 -4.55 -20.73
C TYR A 326 4.52 -3.20 -20.53
N ASN A 327 3.81 -2.12 -20.89
CA ASN A 327 4.26 -0.75 -20.72
C ASN A 327 3.15 0.07 -20.08
N SER A 328 3.45 0.78 -18.99
CA SER A 328 2.48 1.60 -18.28
C SER A 328 3.12 2.85 -17.69
N GLY A 329 2.55 3.99 -17.99
CA GLY A 329 2.84 5.26 -17.33
C GLY A 329 1.62 5.73 -16.53
N LYS A 330 1.84 6.30 -15.34
CA LYS A 330 0.79 6.80 -14.47
C LYS A 330 1.22 8.12 -13.82
N ILE A 331 0.29 9.06 -13.73
CA ILE A 331 0.40 10.27 -12.91
C ILE A 331 -0.61 10.21 -11.78
N LEU A 332 -0.18 10.65 -10.60
CA LEU A 332 -0.99 10.78 -9.40
C LEU A 332 -0.93 12.23 -8.91
N LEU A 333 -2.08 12.79 -8.59
CA LEU A 333 -2.22 14.08 -7.90
C LEU A 333 -3.04 13.86 -6.64
N ASN A 334 -2.52 14.31 -5.51
CA ASN A 334 -3.18 14.20 -4.21
C ASN A 334 -3.09 15.56 -3.52
N THR A 335 -4.20 16.09 -3.03
CA THR A 335 -4.24 17.35 -2.28
C THR A 335 -5.32 17.28 -1.22
N GLY A 336 -5.13 18.08 -0.18
CA GLY A 336 -6.12 18.12 0.88
C GLY A 336 -5.71 19.05 2.01
N PHE A 337 -6.58 19.11 2.98
CA PHE A 337 -6.34 19.86 4.20
C PHE A 337 -6.85 19.13 5.43
N ASN A 338 -6.29 19.48 6.56
CA ASN A 338 -6.79 19.17 7.89
C ASN A 338 -6.91 20.47 8.68
N TYR A 339 -8.00 20.65 9.40
CA TYR A 339 -8.21 21.77 10.29
C TYR A 339 -8.49 21.28 11.71
N GLU A 340 -7.63 21.65 12.65
CA GLU A 340 -7.82 21.40 14.08
C GLU A 340 -8.65 22.54 14.67
N ILE A 341 -9.95 22.31 14.91
CA ILE A 341 -10.85 23.26 15.58
C ILE A 341 -10.34 23.48 17.02
N SER A 342 -9.87 22.39 17.64
CA SER A 342 -9.28 22.35 18.96
C SER A 342 -8.29 21.17 19.05
N GLU A 343 -7.58 21.02 20.17
CA GLU A 343 -6.74 19.82 20.40
C GLU A 343 -7.53 18.50 20.33
N GLN A 344 -8.84 18.57 20.53
CA GLN A 344 -9.75 17.43 20.62
C GLN A 344 -10.59 17.21 19.36
N GLN A 345 -10.68 18.19 18.47
CA GLN A 345 -11.57 18.15 17.31
C GLN A 345 -10.85 18.55 16.03
N SER A 346 -11.04 17.77 14.98
CA SER A 346 -10.48 18.06 13.68
C SER A 346 -11.41 17.56 12.56
N PHE A 347 -11.38 18.25 11.44
CA PHE A 347 -11.99 17.81 10.19
C PHE A 347 -11.03 18.06 9.04
N GLY A 348 -11.29 17.41 7.93
CA GLY A 348 -10.47 17.60 6.75
C GLY A 348 -11.10 16.95 5.52
N MET A 349 -10.51 17.27 4.38
CA MET A 349 -10.88 16.73 3.09
C MET A 349 -9.62 16.39 2.30
N LYS A 350 -9.65 15.27 1.60
CA LYS A 350 -8.61 14.84 0.66
C LYS A 350 -9.25 14.58 -0.70
N TYR A 351 -8.63 15.09 -1.74
CA TYR A 351 -8.94 14.76 -3.12
C TYR A 351 -7.73 14.08 -3.75
N GLU A 352 -7.97 12.95 -4.39
CA GLU A 352 -6.96 12.18 -5.11
C GLU A 352 -7.47 11.91 -6.51
N THR A 353 -6.60 12.08 -7.49
CA THR A 353 -6.89 11.76 -8.87
C THR A 353 -5.66 11.16 -9.55
N ASN A 354 -5.89 10.25 -10.45
CA ASN A 354 -4.82 9.64 -11.23
C ASN A 354 -5.27 9.39 -12.67
N ASN A 355 -4.29 9.31 -13.56
CA ASN A 355 -4.50 9.01 -14.97
C ASN A 355 -3.32 8.22 -15.54
N LEU A 356 -3.58 7.51 -16.61
CA LEU A 356 -2.53 6.93 -17.43
C LEU A 356 -1.84 8.03 -18.27
N ILE A 357 -0.53 7.94 -18.40
CA ILE A 357 0.28 8.84 -19.24
C ILE A 357 1.16 8.03 -20.20
N GLY A 358 1.48 8.60 -21.34
CA GLY A 358 2.28 7.92 -22.36
C GLY A 358 1.53 6.80 -23.08
N ASN A 359 2.27 5.82 -23.56
CA ASN A 359 1.73 4.70 -24.32
C ASN A 359 1.56 3.48 -23.40
N ASN A 360 0.31 3.17 -23.03
CA ASN A 360 -0.04 2.08 -22.12
C ASN A 360 -0.56 0.91 -22.93
N TYR A 361 0.22 -0.16 -23.00
CA TYR A 361 -0.11 -1.34 -23.79
C TYR A 361 0.46 -2.62 -23.18
N SER A 362 -0.14 -3.73 -23.56
CA SER A 362 0.42 -5.08 -23.41
C SER A 362 0.51 -5.69 -24.82
N HIS A 363 1.68 -6.16 -25.18
CA HIS A 363 1.93 -6.88 -26.43
C HIS A 363 2.47 -8.26 -26.08
N SER A 364 1.76 -9.28 -26.50
CA SER A 364 2.09 -10.68 -26.26
C SER A 364 2.18 -11.43 -27.59
N TRP A 365 3.23 -12.20 -27.79
CA TRP A 365 3.44 -13.00 -28.98
C TRP A 365 4.11 -14.32 -28.66
N GLY A 366 3.86 -15.34 -29.48
CA GLY A 366 4.44 -16.65 -29.24
C GLY A 366 3.83 -17.71 -30.13
N GLU A 367 4.26 -18.94 -29.92
CA GLU A 367 3.86 -20.12 -30.67
C GLU A 367 3.22 -21.14 -29.74
N THR A 368 2.25 -21.89 -30.31
CA THR A 368 1.59 -23.01 -29.66
C THR A 368 1.61 -24.22 -30.58
N ASP A 369 2.32 -25.26 -30.16
CA ASP A 369 2.22 -26.57 -30.82
C ASP A 369 0.95 -27.24 -30.29
N VAL A 370 0.05 -27.59 -31.17
CA VAL A 370 -1.20 -28.30 -30.89
C VAL A 370 -1.08 -29.75 -31.37
N LEU A 371 -1.08 -30.70 -30.43
CA LEU A 371 -1.09 -32.12 -30.73
C LEU A 371 -2.48 -32.69 -30.47
N GLN A 372 -2.90 -33.62 -31.32
CA GLN A 372 -4.10 -34.43 -31.10
C GLN A 372 -3.68 -35.90 -31.13
N ASP A 373 -3.90 -36.60 -30.03
CA ASP A 373 -3.51 -38.02 -29.85
C ASP A 373 -2.03 -38.25 -30.18
N ASP A 374 -1.14 -37.40 -29.65
CA ASP A 374 0.32 -37.34 -29.84
C ASP A 374 0.79 -36.96 -31.25
N ILE A 375 -0.12 -36.65 -32.18
CA ILE A 375 0.20 -36.21 -33.56
C ILE A 375 0.09 -34.68 -33.65
N LEU A 376 1.13 -34.02 -34.15
CA LEU A 376 1.11 -32.58 -34.40
C LEU A 376 -0.01 -32.23 -35.42
N LYS A 377 -1.03 -31.53 -34.93
CA LYS A 377 -2.17 -31.06 -35.73
C LYS A 377 -1.85 -29.71 -36.38
N GLU A 378 -1.25 -28.81 -35.58
CA GLU A 378 -1.04 -27.42 -35.97
C GLU A 378 0.10 -26.80 -35.14
N ASN A 379 0.88 -25.91 -35.75
CA ASN A 379 1.71 -24.95 -35.03
C ASN A 379 1.11 -23.57 -35.24
N LEU A 380 0.58 -22.95 -34.18
CA LEU A 380 -0.18 -21.72 -34.23
C LEU A 380 0.68 -20.58 -33.71
N SER A 381 0.88 -19.54 -34.50
CA SER A 381 1.46 -18.27 -34.03
C SER A 381 0.36 -17.40 -33.47
N VAL A 382 0.46 -17.03 -32.20
CA VAL A 382 -0.53 -16.18 -31.52
C VAL A 382 0.10 -14.84 -31.18
N GLU A 383 -0.52 -13.76 -31.59
CA GLU A 383 -0.15 -12.39 -31.23
C GLU A 383 -1.37 -11.67 -30.63
N SER A 384 -1.17 -11.02 -29.51
CA SER A 384 -2.22 -10.24 -28.83
C SER A 384 -1.70 -8.86 -28.47
N PHE A 385 -2.44 -7.84 -28.83
CA PHE A 385 -2.13 -6.46 -28.53
C PHE A 385 -3.29 -5.81 -27.79
N SER A 386 -3.04 -5.36 -26.56
CA SER A 386 -4.02 -4.67 -25.74
C SER A 386 -3.54 -3.26 -25.42
N LYS A 387 -4.42 -2.28 -25.53
CA LYS A 387 -4.14 -0.86 -25.28
C LYS A 387 -5.15 -0.28 -24.31
N SER A 388 -4.65 0.37 -23.26
CA SER A 388 -5.49 1.12 -22.30
C SER A 388 -5.55 2.60 -22.69
N LYS A 389 -6.74 3.18 -22.61
CA LYS A 389 -6.98 4.61 -22.89
C LYS A 389 -6.91 5.41 -21.60
N PRO A 390 -6.29 6.59 -21.61
CA PRO A 390 -6.22 7.48 -20.44
C PRO A 390 -7.60 7.98 -20.03
N HIS A 391 -7.92 7.86 -18.73
CA HIS A 391 -9.08 8.47 -18.10
C HIS A 391 -8.73 8.86 -16.67
N TRP A 392 -9.22 10.01 -16.21
CA TRP A 392 -9.06 10.43 -14.84
C TRP A 392 -9.97 9.64 -13.91
N SER A 393 -9.39 9.09 -12.86
CA SER A 393 -10.13 8.59 -11.71
C SER A 393 -10.21 9.69 -10.64
N HIS A 394 -11.26 9.71 -9.86
CA HIS A 394 -11.48 10.71 -8.82
C HIS A 394 -11.86 10.04 -7.51
N SER A 395 -11.18 10.39 -6.44
CA SER A 395 -11.49 9.94 -5.08
C SER A 395 -11.54 11.15 -4.15
N VAL A 396 -12.62 11.29 -3.42
CA VAL A 396 -12.78 12.32 -2.38
C VAL A 396 -13.06 11.61 -1.07
N ASN A 397 -12.34 11.98 -0.01
CA ASN A 397 -12.68 11.61 1.35
C ASN A 397 -12.83 12.87 2.19
N ALA A 398 -13.91 12.99 2.93
CA ALA A 398 -14.12 13.99 3.97
C ALA A 398 -14.27 13.29 5.32
N TYR A 399 -13.70 13.86 6.37
CA TYR A 399 -13.79 13.28 7.69
C TYR A 399 -14.02 14.33 8.78
N TYR A 400 -14.62 13.88 9.89
CA TYR A 400 -14.64 14.57 11.18
C TYR A 400 -14.17 13.60 12.26
N ASN A 401 -13.31 14.06 13.16
CA ASN A 401 -12.89 13.32 14.36
C ASN A 401 -12.95 14.25 15.57
N GLY A 402 -13.73 13.89 16.58
CA GLY A 402 -13.93 14.69 17.77
C GLY A 402 -13.97 13.86 19.06
N ASN A 403 -13.29 14.36 20.10
CA ASN A 403 -13.38 13.84 21.45
C ASN A 403 -14.26 14.77 22.30
N PHE A 404 -15.35 14.25 22.85
CA PHE A 404 -16.31 14.93 23.70
C PHE A 404 -16.24 14.32 25.10
N GLY A 405 -15.37 14.85 25.94
CA GLY A 405 -15.04 14.23 27.22
C GLY A 405 -14.41 12.86 27.02
N LYS A 406 -15.13 11.78 27.38
CA LYS A 406 -14.67 10.39 27.21
C LYS A 406 -15.18 9.71 25.93
N TRP A 407 -16.00 10.39 25.12
CA TRP A 407 -16.57 9.90 23.88
C TRP A 407 -15.71 10.33 22.69
N ASN A 408 -15.46 9.42 21.78
CA ASN A 408 -14.84 9.73 20.50
C ASN A 408 -15.84 9.47 19.38
N ILE A 409 -15.98 10.43 18.46
CA ILE A 409 -16.82 10.33 17.26
C ILE A 409 -15.89 10.44 16.04
N ASN A 410 -15.94 9.45 15.18
CA ASN A 410 -15.21 9.45 13.91
C ASN A 410 -16.21 9.23 12.77
N PHE A 411 -16.32 10.22 11.88
CA PHE A 411 -17.18 10.17 10.70
C PHE A 411 -16.32 10.29 9.44
N ASN A 412 -16.64 9.49 8.43
CA ASN A 412 -16.02 9.55 7.10
C ASN A 412 -17.09 9.48 6.03
N ALA A 413 -16.90 10.24 4.95
CA ALA A 413 -17.72 10.20 3.74
C ALA A 413 -16.80 10.15 2.52
N ASP A 414 -17.06 9.19 1.63
CA ASP A 414 -16.23 8.92 0.47
C ASP A 414 -17.04 8.93 -0.82
N TYR A 415 -16.44 9.52 -1.84
CA TYR A 415 -16.88 9.42 -3.22
C TYR A 415 -15.73 8.86 -4.07
N TYR A 416 -16.02 7.89 -4.92
CA TYR A 416 -15.07 7.35 -5.88
C TYR A 416 -15.70 7.21 -7.25
N ASN A 417 -15.01 7.72 -8.28
CA ASN A 417 -15.37 7.55 -9.68
C ASN A 417 -14.16 7.08 -10.46
N ASN A 418 -14.35 6.06 -11.29
CA ASN A 418 -13.32 5.55 -12.18
C ASN A 418 -13.94 5.17 -13.53
N VAL A 419 -13.19 5.46 -14.60
CA VAL A 419 -13.49 5.00 -15.95
C VAL A 419 -12.29 4.26 -16.48
N GLU A 420 -12.49 3.02 -16.91
CA GLU A 420 -11.47 2.21 -17.57
C GLU A 420 -11.94 1.92 -18.99
N GLN A 421 -11.04 2.07 -19.94
CA GLN A 421 -11.31 1.73 -21.32
C GLN A 421 -10.10 1.07 -21.93
N SER A 422 -10.29 -0.09 -22.55
CA SER A 422 -9.24 -0.83 -23.24
C SER A 422 -9.75 -1.42 -24.54
N SER A 423 -8.84 -1.62 -25.48
CA SER A 423 -9.08 -2.38 -26.68
C SER A 423 -8.06 -3.51 -26.76
N GLN A 424 -8.45 -4.65 -27.30
CA GLN A 424 -7.59 -5.79 -27.53
C GLN A 424 -7.84 -6.35 -28.93
N SER A 425 -6.77 -6.74 -29.62
CA SER A 425 -6.82 -7.51 -30.85
C SER A 425 -6.01 -8.79 -30.67
N VAL A 426 -6.50 -9.90 -31.21
CA VAL A 426 -5.84 -11.21 -31.20
C VAL A 426 -5.73 -11.70 -32.64
N LEU A 427 -4.51 -12.02 -33.05
CA LEU A 427 -4.19 -12.57 -34.36
C LEU A 427 -3.69 -14.00 -34.19
N ASN A 428 -4.15 -14.88 -35.05
CA ASN A 428 -3.60 -16.22 -35.22
C ASN A 428 -3.01 -16.33 -36.61
N ASP A 429 -1.75 -16.74 -36.72
CA ASP A 429 -0.99 -16.80 -37.97
C ASP A 429 -1.03 -15.49 -38.80
N GLY A 430 -1.04 -14.34 -38.09
CA GLY A 430 -1.10 -13.01 -38.68
C GLY A 430 -2.51 -12.59 -39.15
N ILE A 431 -3.53 -13.40 -38.97
CA ILE A 431 -4.93 -13.12 -39.32
C ILE A 431 -5.65 -12.63 -38.07
N LEU A 432 -6.38 -11.52 -38.15
CA LEU A 432 -7.19 -10.99 -37.05
C LEU A 432 -8.41 -11.88 -36.82
N ASP A 433 -8.42 -12.58 -35.68
CA ASP A 433 -9.53 -13.47 -35.30
C ASP A 433 -10.54 -12.77 -34.38
N ALA A 434 -10.06 -11.94 -33.46
CA ALA A 434 -10.95 -11.23 -32.53
C ALA A 434 -10.43 -9.82 -32.23
N GLU A 435 -11.39 -8.89 -32.15
CA GLU A 435 -11.16 -7.55 -31.63
C GLU A 435 -12.19 -7.25 -30.57
N SER A 436 -11.73 -6.78 -29.39
CA SER A 436 -12.63 -6.42 -28.30
C SER A 436 -12.36 -5.01 -27.78
N ASN A 437 -13.44 -4.36 -27.34
CA ASN A 437 -13.44 -3.05 -26.72
C ASN A 437 -14.21 -3.12 -25.40
N THR A 438 -13.51 -2.82 -24.32
CA THR A 438 -14.08 -2.81 -22.97
C THR A 438 -14.17 -1.40 -22.45
N LYS A 439 -15.31 -1.04 -21.86
CA LYS A 439 -15.50 0.21 -21.12
C LYS A 439 -16.21 -0.04 -19.81
N VAL A 440 -15.53 0.26 -18.72
CA VAL A 440 -16.07 0.14 -17.36
C VAL A 440 -16.21 1.52 -16.74
N LYS A 441 -17.37 1.80 -16.13
CA LYS A 441 -17.61 3.02 -15.36
C LYS A 441 -18.05 2.63 -13.96
N ASN A 442 -17.36 3.13 -12.96
CA ASN A 442 -17.61 2.88 -11.55
C ASN A 442 -17.96 4.17 -10.83
N ASN A 443 -19.00 4.15 -10.00
CA ASN A 443 -19.31 5.17 -9.02
C ASN A 443 -19.57 4.50 -7.68
N LEU A 444 -18.93 4.99 -6.63
CA LEU A 444 -19.14 4.55 -5.25
C LEU A 444 -19.37 5.76 -4.36
N TYR A 445 -20.40 5.67 -3.52
CA TYR A 445 -20.65 6.58 -2.40
C TYR A 445 -20.64 5.76 -1.13
N ALA A 446 -19.92 6.21 -0.12
CA ALA A 446 -19.86 5.52 1.15
C ALA A 446 -19.84 6.48 2.32
N THR A 447 -20.49 6.10 3.42
CA THR A 447 -20.40 6.80 4.71
C THR A 447 -20.09 5.81 5.82
N LYS A 448 -19.41 6.29 6.85
CA LYS A 448 -19.05 5.50 8.02
C LYS A 448 -19.03 6.36 9.27
N LEU A 449 -19.75 5.93 10.29
CA LEU A 449 -19.76 6.52 11.61
C LEU A 449 -19.26 5.50 12.64
N VAL A 450 -18.28 5.89 13.44
CA VAL A 450 -17.79 5.12 14.58
C VAL A 450 -17.87 5.97 15.84
N VAL A 451 -18.55 5.50 16.84
CA VAL A 451 -18.62 6.12 18.17
C VAL A 451 -17.97 5.20 19.18
N THR A 452 -17.00 5.72 19.92
CA THR A 452 -16.30 4.97 20.98
C THR A 452 -16.51 5.65 22.32
N ALA A 453 -16.94 4.88 23.32
CA ALA A 453 -17.19 5.36 24.67
C ALA A 453 -16.61 4.38 25.71
N PRO A 454 -16.19 4.86 26.90
CA PRO A 454 -15.88 3.97 27.99
C PRO A 454 -17.18 3.35 28.51
N LEU A 455 -17.12 2.07 28.79
CA LEU A 455 -18.19 1.33 29.43
C LEU A 455 -17.56 0.43 30.49
N TRP A 456 -17.94 0.61 31.74
CA TRP A 456 -17.37 -0.09 32.91
C TRP A 456 -15.82 -0.03 32.91
N LYS A 457 -15.11 -1.16 32.85
CA LYS A 457 -13.62 -1.24 32.80
C LYS A 457 -13.06 -1.32 31.39
N GLY A 458 -13.91 -1.23 30.36
CA GLY A 458 -13.54 -1.39 28.97
C GLY A 458 -13.94 -0.21 28.10
N LYS A 459 -13.87 -0.43 26.80
CA LYS A 459 -14.27 0.50 25.74
C LYS A 459 -15.28 -0.16 24.83
N MET A 460 -16.41 0.49 24.62
CA MET A 460 -17.43 0.09 23.65
C MET A 460 -17.29 0.96 22.41
N SER A 461 -17.31 0.34 21.23
CA SER A 461 -17.40 1.04 19.94
C SER A 461 -18.62 0.52 19.18
N PHE A 462 -19.40 1.43 18.60
CA PHE A 462 -20.55 1.09 17.78
C PHE A 462 -20.67 2.08 16.62
N GLY A 463 -21.41 1.69 15.60
CA GLY A 463 -21.57 2.57 14.44
C GLY A 463 -22.24 1.92 13.24
N THR A 464 -22.24 2.65 12.14
CA THR A 464 -22.82 2.24 10.85
C THR A 464 -21.83 2.46 9.72
N GLU A 465 -22.03 1.73 8.62
CA GLU A 465 -21.33 1.93 7.36
C GLU A 465 -22.31 1.65 6.21
N GLU A 466 -22.48 2.61 5.31
CA GLU A 466 -23.30 2.50 4.13
C GLU A 466 -22.46 2.64 2.87
N MET A 467 -22.69 1.80 1.87
CA MET A 467 -21.96 1.77 0.60
C MET A 467 -22.94 1.57 -0.55
N PHE A 468 -22.85 2.43 -1.58
CA PHE A 468 -23.68 2.37 -2.78
C PHE A 468 -22.76 2.36 -4.00
N THR A 469 -22.73 1.24 -4.71
CA THR A 469 -21.95 1.04 -5.92
C THR A 469 -22.86 1.02 -7.15
N ASN A 470 -22.44 1.73 -8.19
CA ASN A 470 -23.06 1.73 -9.51
C ASN A 470 -21.96 1.47 -10.56
N ARG A 471 -21.96 0.28 -11.13
CA ARG A 471 -20.98 -0.16 -12.13
C ARG A 471 -21.65 -0.49 -13.44
N ARG A 472 -21.14 0.08 -14.54
CA ARG A 472 -21.53 -0.26 -15.90
C ARG A 472 -20.34 -0.82 -16.65
N ASN A 473 -20.50 -1.98 -17.24
CA ASN A 473 -19.53 -2.61 -18.12
C ASN A 473 -20.14 -2.78 -19.51
N THR A 474 -19.41 -2.29 -20.51
CA THR A 474 -19.74 -2.48 -21.93
C THR A 474 -18.57 -3.25 -22.53
N PHE A 475 -18.85 -4.42 -23.07
CA PHE A 475 -17.89 -5.28 -23.75
C PHE A 475 -18.44 -5.54 -25.16
N ILE A 476 -17.72 -5.07 -26.18
CA ILE A 476 -18.06 -5.23 -27.58
C ILE A 476 -16.95 -6.05 -28.21
N GLN A 477 -17.32 -7.12 -28.86
CA GLN A 477 -16.35 -8.02 -29.50
C GLN A 477 -16.80 -8.38 -30.93
N SER A 478 -15.88 -8.28 -31.89
CA SER A 478 -16.09 -8.75 -33.25
C SER A 478 -15.41 -10.11 -33.46
N GLY A 479 -15.99 -10.91 -34.32
CA GLY A 479 -15.42 -12.18 -34.81
C GLY A 479 -15.67 -13.40 -33.94
N PHE A 480 -16.20 -13.27 -32.70
CA PHE A 480 -16.28 -14.40 -31.80
C PHE A 480 -17.59 -14.54 -31.02
N SER A 481 -17.88 -13.63 -30.08
CA SER A 481 -19.04 -13.75 -29.17
C SER A 481 -19.96 -12.56 -29.23
N ALA A 482 -21.14 -12.68 -28.62
CA ALA A 482 -22.09 -11.57 -28.53
C ALA A 482 -21.60 -10.47 -27.57
N ASP A 483 -21.99 -9.22 -27.86
CA ASP A 483 -21.75 -8.08 -27.01
C ASP A 483 -22.41 -8.24 -25.64
N ALA A 484 -21.69 -7.86 -24.57
CA ALA A 484 -22.21 -7.86 -23.19
C ALA A 484 -22.33 -6.43 -22.65
N PHE A 485 -23.50 -6.13 -22.06
CA PHE A 485 -23.83 -4.83 -21.46
C PHE A 485 -24.34 -5.05 -20.05
N ASN A 486 -23.43 -5.03 -19.09
CA ASN A 486 -23.77 -5.32 -17.69
C ASN A 486 -23.90 -4.02 -16.88
N HIS A 487 -24.94 -3.93 -16.07
CA HIS A 487 -25.12 -2.85 -15.12
C HIS A 487 -25.41 -3.42 -13.73
N ILE A 488 -24.51 -3.15 -12.78
CA ILE A 488 -24.60 -3.64 -11.40
C ILE A 488 -24.82 -2.47 -10.47
N LYS A 489 -25.91 -2.53 -9.70
CA LYS A 489 -26.20 -1.63 -8.58
C LYS A 489 -26.15 -2.44 -7.31
N GLN A 490 -25.25 -2.07 -6.39
CA GLN A 490 -25.12 -2.76 -5.11
C GLN A 490 -25.25 -1.77 -3.96
N SER A 491 -26.02 -2.16 -2.95
CA SER A 491 -26.15 -1.45 -1.68
C SER A 491 -25.72 -2.37 -0.56
N ILE A 492 -24.85 -1.88 0.33
CA ILE A 492 -24.46 -2.57 1.56
C ILE A 492 -24.69 -1.60 2.71
N VAL A 493 -25.53 -2.01 3.67
CA VAL A 493 -25.79 -1.28 4.91
C VAL A 493 -25.36 -2.16 6.08
N ALA A 494 -24.50 -1.63 6.93
CA ALA A 494 -23.96 -2.36 8.04
C ALA A 494 -24.10 -1.60 9.36
N GLY A 495 -24.43 -2.33 10.43
CA GLY A 495 -24.36 -1.87 11.81
C GLY A 495 -23.41 -2.74 12.61
N PHE A 496 -22.65 -2.18 13.54
CA PHE A 496 -21.71 -2.95 14.35
C PHE A 496 -21.62 -2.46 15.79
N LEU A 497 -21.25 -3.41 16.66
CA LEU A 497 -20.96 -3.20 18.07
C LEU A 497 -19.73 -4.02 18.46
N GLU A 498 -18.80 -3.44 19.19
CA GLU A 498 -17.65 -4.15 19.78
C GLU A 498 -17.34 -3.65 21.18
N TYR A 499 -16.84 -4.55 22.01
CA TYR A 499 -16.41 -4.26 23.37
C TYR A 499 -15.01 -4.82 23.63
N ASN A 500 -14.12 -3.98 24.13
CA ASN A 500 -12.76 -4.34 24.48
C ASN A 500 -12.53 -4.06 25.97
N LEU A 501 -12.02 -5.05 26.69
CA LEU A 501 -11.87 -5.06 28.14
C LEU A 501 -10.48 -5.52 28.53
N ASN A 502 -9.84 -4.79 29.45
CA ASN A 502 -8.53 -5.15 30.00
C ASN A 502 -8.67 -5.31 31.52
N ILE A 503 -8.35 -6.50 32.05
CA ILE A 503 -8.38 -6.82 33.48
C ILE A 503 -7.05 -7.48 33.86
N GLY A 504 -6.22 -6.76 34.61
CA GLY A 504 -4.89 -7.25 34.99
C GLY A 504 -4.04 -7.58 33.76
N SER A 505 -3.59 -8.83 33.68
CA SER A 505 -2.83 -9.35 32.55
C SER A 505 -3.68 -9.88 31.38
N MET A 506 -5.01 -9.87 31.52
CA MET A 506 -5.94 -10.42 30.54
C MET A 506 -6.57 -9.31 29.68
N ASN A 507 -6.69 -9.58 28.38
CA ASN A 507 -7.35 -8.73 27.40
C ASN A 507 -8.49 -9.52 26.75
N TYR A 508 -9.67 -8.95 26.69
CA TYR A 508 -10.85 -9.56 26.05
C TYR A 508 -11.39 -8.62 24.99
N GLY A 509 -11.76 -9.16 23.86
CA GLY A 509 -12.42 -8.44 22.78
C GLY A 509 -13.55 -9.28 22.22
N ALA A 510 -14.72 -8.68 22.03
CA ALA A 510 -15.84 -9.32 21.35
C ALA A 510 -16.64 -8.29 20.58
N GLY A 511 -17.23 -8.70 19.46
CA GLY A 511 -18.10 -7.82 18.69
C GLY A 511 -18.87 -8.56 17.62
N LEU A 512 -19.82 -7.85 17.08
CA LEU A 512 -20.74 -8.35 16.07
C LEU A 512 -21.00 -7.24 15.04
N ARG A 513 -20.94 -7.61 13.76
CA ARG A 513 -21.34 -6.77 12.65
C ARG A 513 -22.48 -7.46 11.92
N TYR A 514 -23.53 -6.72 11.60
CA TYR A 514 -24.60 -7.14 10.70
C TYR A 514 -24.46 -6.40 9.38
N GLU A 515 -24.55 -7.11 8.27
CA GLU A 515 -24.55 -6.55 6.91
C GLU A 515 -25.79 -6.99 6.14
N HIS A 516 -26.53 -6.00 5.63
CA HIS A 516 -27.57 -6.19 4.62
C HIS A 516 -27.03 -5.76 3.27
N GLN A 517 -26.88 -6.70 2.34
CA GLN A 517 -26.36 -6.46 0.98
C GLN A 517 -27.42 -6.80 -0.04
N THR A 518 -27.77 -5.86 -0.91
CA THR A 518 -28.68 -6.05 -2.05
C THR A 518 -27.91 -5.78 -3.33
N THR A 519 -28.00 -6.70 -4.27
CA THR A 519 -27.41 -6.57 -5.61
C THR A 519 -28.53 -6.59 -6.64
N LYS A 520 -28.48 -5.68 -7.63
CA LYS A 520 -29.33 -5.68 -8.82
C LYS A 520 -28.42 -5.77 -10.05
N TYR A 521 -28.51 -6.87 -10.76
CA TYR A 521 -27.72 -7.15 -11.96
C TYR A 521 -28.62 -7.03 -13.18
N TYR A 522 -28.24 -6.20 -14.11
CA TYR A 522 -28.93 -6.00 -15.38
C TYR A 522 -28.03 -6.44 -16.54
N GLU A 523 -28.58 -7.21 -17.47
CA GLU A 523 -27.98 -7.51 -18.77
C GLU A 523 -28.80 -6.82 -19.83
N LYS A 524 -28.18 -5.98 -20.67
CA LYS A 524 -28.86 -5.14 -21.68
C LYS A 524 -30.07 -4.38 -21.11
N GLU A 525 -29.87 -3.77 -19.90
CA GLU A 525 -30.88 -3.04 -19.12
C GLU A 525 -32.10 -3.92 -18.63
N VAL A 526 -32.03 -5.24 -18.80
CA VAL A 526 -33.06 -6.18 -18.28
C VAL A 526 -32.55 -6.77 -16.97
N LEU A 527 -33.36 -6.65 -15.90
CA LEU A 527 -33.04 -7.20 -14.58
C LEU A 527 -32.96 -8.73 -14.64
N GLN A 528 -31.84 -9.27 -14.23
CA GLN A 528 -31.59 -10.70 -14.09
C GLN A 528 -31.83 -11.09 -12.63
N THR A 529 -32.93 -11.74 -12.34
CA THR A 529 -33.39 -12.00 -10.96
C THR A 529 -32.46 -12.98 -10.26
N GLU A 530 -31.97 -14.01 -10.94
CA GLU A 530 -31.07 -15.03 -10.38
C GLU A 530 -29.69 -14.45 -9.98
N GLN A 531 -29.18 -13.47 -10.73
CA GLN A 531 -27.93 -12.76 -10.45
C GLN A 531 -28.14 -11.54 -9.53
N SER A 532 -29.33 -11.35 -8.99
CA SER A 532 -29.72 -10.19 -8.15
C SER A 532 -30.01 -10.61 -6.69
N PRO A 533 -29.05 -11.22 -5.98
CA PRO A 533 -29.29 -11.75 -4.65
C PRO A 533 -29.35 -10.66 -3.58
N THR A 534 -30.00 -11.00 -2.48
CA THR A 534 -29.94 -10.28 -1.20
C THR A 534 -29.32 -11.16 -0.14
N TYR A 535 -28.36 -10.62 0.61
CA TYR A 535 -27.68 -11.32 1.70
C TYR A 535 -27.88 -10.58 3.02
N ASN A 536 -28.07 -11.35 4.10
CA ASN A 536 -28.15 -10.88 5.47
C ASN A 536 -27.13 -11.67 6.29
N ASP A 537 -26.04 -11.01 6.74
CA ASP A 537 -24.92 -11.69 7.34
C ASP A 537 -24.59 -11.14 8.72
N TRP A 538 -24.48 -12.06 9.70
CA TRP A 538 -23.94 -11.79 11.01
C TRP A 538 -22.48 -12.18 11.06
N ILE A 539 -21.59 -11.24 11.42
CA ILE A 539 -20.14 -11.36 11.34
C ILE A 539 -19.54 -11.14 12.73
N PRO A 540 -19.46 -12.20 13.54
CA PRO A 540 -18.89 -12.16 14.90
C PRO A 540 -17.38 -12.18 14.89
N PHE A 541 -16.79 -11.59 15.92
CA PHE A 541 -15.42 -11.84 16.34
C PHE A 541 -15.31 -11.97 17.86
N ALA A 542 -14.29 -12.69 18.32
CA ALA A 542 -13.93 -12.80 19.72
C ALA A 542 -12.40 -12.96 19.84
N SER A 543 -11.84 -12.39 20.91
CA SER A 543 -10.42 -12.55 21.22
C SER A 543 -10.18 -12.58 22.73
N ILE A 544 -9.20 -13.36 23.12
CA ILE A 544 -8.68 -13.40 24.48
C ILE A 544 -7.16 -13.35 24.42
N GLY A 545 -6.54 -12.51 25.24
CA GLY A 545 -5.10 -12.37 25.32
C GLY A 545 -4.60 -12.35 26.75
N TYR A 546 -3.42 -12.88 26.94
CA TYR A 546 -2.66 -12.84 28.20
C TYR A 546 -1.33 -12.16 27.97
N SER A 547 -0.99 -11.18 28.81
CA SER A 547 0.27 -10.42 28.76
C SER A 547 0.87 -10.33 30.15
N HIS A 548 2.00 -10.98 30.36
CA HIS A 548 2.75 -10.90 31.61
C HIS A 548 4.26 -10.95 31.36
N ASN A 549 4.98 -9.97 31.89
CA ASN A 549 6.41 -9.81 31.67
C ASN A 549 6.79 -9.81 30.16
N ASN A 550 7.51 -10.87 29.72
CA ASN A 550 7.94 -11.02 28.33
C ASN A 550 7.09 -12.02 27.53
N LEU A 551 6.07 -12.63 28.16
CA LEU A 551 5.16 -13.58 27.52
C LEU A 551 3.87 -12.87 27.14
N ASN A 552 3.51 -12.96 25.87
CA ASN A 552 2.21 -12.55 25.35
C ASN A 552 1.64 -13.68 24.54
N VAL A 553 0.40 -14.05 24.79
CA VAL A 553 -0.32 -15.10 24.03
C VAL A 553 -1.73 -14.61 23.77
N GLY A 554 -2.24 -14.83 22.57
CA GLY A 554 -3.61 -14.48 22.18
C GLY A 554 -4.26 -15.59 21.40
N PHE A 555 -5.52 -15.84 21.69
CA PHE A 555 -6.39 -16.68 20.85
C PHE A 555 -7.53 -15.82 20.31
N SER A 556 -7.91 -16.05 19.07
CA SER A 556 -8.92 -15.25 18.42
C SER A 556 -9.71 -16.03 17.38
N TYR A 557 -10.96 -15.64 17.23
CA TYR A 557 -11.88 -16.11 16.21
C TYR A 557 -12.50 -14.92 15.47
N ARG A 558 -12.67 -15.03 14.15
CA ARG A 558 -13.44 -14.09 13.33
C ARG A 558 -14.08 -14.80 12.15
N LEU A 559 -15.33 -14.44 11.85
CA LEU A 559 -15.94 -14.70 10.55
C LEU A 559 -15.59 -13.55 9.60
N ASN A 560 -15.06 -13.88 8.44
CA ASN A 560 -14.85 -12.95 7.33
C ASN A 560 -15.78 -13.29 6.17
N LYS A 561 -16.24 -12.27 5.44
CA LYS A 561 -17.04 -12.41 4.23
C LYS A 561 -16.30 -11.74 3.08
N TYR A 562 -16.08 -12.47 1.98
CA TYR A 562 -15.44 -11.95 0.79
C TYR A 562 -16.40 -12.05 -0.38
N SER A 563 -16.86 -10.91 -0.88
CA SER A 563 -17.65 -10.86 -2.12
C SER A 563 -16.72 -11.02 -3.33
N PRO A 564 -17.15 -11.71 -4.41
CA PRO A 564 -16.36 -11.80 -5.65
C PRO A 564 -16.08 -10.41 -6.20
N SER A 565 -14.95 -10.25 -6.89
CA SER A 565 -14.71 -9.00 -7.65
C SER A 565 -15.73 -8.87 -8.77
N TYR A 566 -16.01 -7.67 -9.19
CA TYR A 566 -16.96 -7.46 -10.29
C TYR A 566 -16.49 -8.05 -11.63
N THR A 567 -15.18 -8.21 -11.81
CA THR A 567 -14.61 -8.90 -12.97
C THR A 567 -14.92 -10.40 -12.96
N MET A 568 -14.92 -11.05 -11.78
CA MET A 568 -15.32 -12.45 -11.67
C MET A 568 -16.79 -12.69 -11.95
N LEU A 569 -17.64 -11.65 -11.82
CA LEU A 569 -19.09 -11.70 -12.07
C LEU A 569 -19.46 -11.37 -13.53
N GLN A 570 -18.51 -11.21 -14.43
CA GLN A 570 -18.79 -10.90 -15.84
C GLN A 570 -19.41 -12.10 -16.56
N SER A 571 -20.39 -11.84 -17.41
CA SER A 571 -20.99 -12.83 -18.30
C SER A 571 -20.30 -12.91 -19.68
N SER A 572 -19.42 -11.95 -19.99
CA SER A 572 -18.72 -11.93 -21.28
C SER A 572 -17.68 -13.04 -21.38
N THR A 573 -17.54 -13.57 -22.58
CA THR A 573 -16.49 -14.55 -22.91
C THR A 573 -15.37 -13.85 -23.69
N ASP A 574 -14.18 -13.84 -23.10
CA ASP A 574 -12.98 -13.25 -23.67
C ASP A 574 -12.27 -14.26 -24.59
N TYR A 575 -11.90 -13.85 -25.79
CA TYR A 575 -11.09 -14.63 -26.70
C TYR A 575 -9.60 -14.49 -26.35
N ILE A 576 -8.97 -15.59 -25.89
CA ILE A 576 -7.54 -15.61 -25.53
C ILE A 576 -6.71 -16.11 -26.71
N SER A 577 -7.17 -17.18 -27.37
CA SER A 577 -6.62 -17.76 -28.60
C SER A 577 -7.65 -18.67 -29.26
N LYS A 578 -7.34 -19.23 -30.42
CA LYS A 578 -8.16 -20.25 -31.10
C LYS A 578 -8.57 -21.42 -30.20
N TYR A 579 -7.74 -21.77 -29.22
CA TYR A 579 -7.93 -22.95 -28.36
C TYR A 579 -8.14 -22.61 -26.86
N GLU A 580 -8.26 -21.32 -26.52
CA GLU A 580 -8.44 -20.92 -25.13
C GLU A 580 -9.38 -19.72 -25.00
N TYR A 581 -10.42 -19.87 -24.18
CA TYR A 581 -11.40 -18.82 -23.87
C TYR A 581 -11.42 -18.53 -22.37
N GLY A 582 -11.85 -17.31 -21.99
CA GLY A 582 -11.99 -16.90 -20.59
C GLY A 582 -13.36 -16.32 -20.33
N CYS A 583 -13.98 -16.63 -19.17
CA CYS A 583 -15.21 -15.97 -18.72
C CYS A 583 -15.28 -15.92 -17.19
N GLY A 584 -16.09 -14.98 -16.67
CA GLY A 584 -16.48 -14.98 -15.27
C GLY A 584 -17.66 -15.91 -15.00
N ASP A 585 -18.21 -15.83 -13.78
CA ASP A 585 -19.45 -16.51 -13.38
C ASP A 585 -20.31 -15.53 -12.55
N PRO A 586 -21.42 -15.02 -13.09
CA PRO A 586 -22.31 -14.09 -12.38
C PRO A 586 -23.08 -14.71 -11.21
N HIS A 587 -23.06 -16.05 -11.05
CA HIS A 587 -23.73 -16.77 -9.97
C HIS A 587 -22.86 -16.97 -8.73
N LEU A 588 -21.61 -16.50 -8.72
CA LEU A 588 -20.72 -16.62 -7.57
C LEU A 588 -21.32 -15.97 -6.31
N LYS A 589 -21.28 -16.69 -5.21
CA LYS A 589 -21.76 -16.25 -3.90
C LYS A 589 -20.62 -15.69 -3.05
N PRO A 590 -20.88 -14.79 -2.09
CA PRO A 590 -19.87 -14.39 -1.14
C PRO A 590 -19.29 -15.56 -0.36
N GLN A 591 -17.97 -15.67 -0.36
CA GLN A 591 -17.23 -16.67 0.42
C GLN A 591 -17.27 -16.29 1.90
N LYS A 592 -17.48 -17.28 2.80
CA LYS A 592 -17.45 -17.13 4.25
C LYS A 592 -16.30 -17.94 4.85
N GLN A 593 -15.44 -17.24 5.60
CA GLN A 593 -14.25 -17.84 6.20
C GLN A 593 -14.29 -17.71 7.72
N HIS A 594 -14.35 -18.84 8.41
CA HIS A 594 -14.16 -18.95 9.85
C HIS A 594 -12.68 -19.10 10.15
N SER A 595 -12.12 -18.12 10.82
CA SER A 595 -10.69 -18.05 11.10
C SER A 595 -10.42 -18.14 12.59
N PHE A 596 -9.64 -19.14 12.99
CA PHE A 596 -9.12 -19.34 14.34
C PHE A 596 -7.61 -19.11 14.33
N MET A 597 -7.10 -18.38 15.30
CA MET A 597 -5.67 -18.09 15.39
C MET A 597 -5.20 -18.07 16.83
N LEU A 598 -4.14 -18.83 17.11
CA LEU A 598 -3.33 -18.75 18.31
C LEU A 598 -2.00 -18.09 17.94
N ASN A 599 -1.64 -17.02 18.62
CA ASN A 599 -0.39 -16.32 18.36
C ASN A 599 0.24 -15.87 19.69
N GLY A 600 1.55 -15.68 19.67
CA GLY A 600 2.23 -15.22 20.86
C GLY A 600 3.69 -14.88 20.62
N ASN A 601 4.28 -14.26 21.63
CA ASN A 601 5.72 -14.04 21.65
C ASN A 601 6.29 -14.20 23.06
N TYR A 602 7.53 -14.69 23.09
CA TYR A 602 8.37 -14.72 24.29
C TYR A 602 9.75 -14.16 23.96
N LYS A 603 10.10 -13.04 24.56
CA LYS A 603 11.34 -12.31 24.25
C LYS A 603 11.49 -12.03 22.76
N TRP A 604 12.43 -12.71 22.11
CA TRP A 604 12.78 -12.57 20.69
C TRP A 604 12.20 -13.68 19.80
N VAL A 605 11.38 -14.58 20.35
CA VAL A 605 10.69 -15.63 19.61
C VAL A 605 9.21 -15.30 19.53
N SER A 606 8.64 -15.39 18.33
CA SER A 606 7.20 -15.26 18.09
C SER A 606 6.68 -16.53 17.41
N PHE A 607 5.44 -16.90 17.67
CA PHE A 607 4.80 -18.05 17.06
C PHE A 607 3.36 -17.75 16.67
N VAL A 608 2.87 -18.44 15.66
CA VAL A 608 1.48 -18.44 15.22
C VAL A 608 1.05 -19.82 14.81
N ALA A 609 -0.17 -20.20 15.16
CA ALA A 609 -0.87 -21.36 14.60
C ALA A 609 -2.27 -20.92 14.19
N TYR A 610 -2.77 -21.44 13.08
CA TYR A 610 -4.06 -21.01 12.54
C TYR A 610 -4.80 -22.15 11.86
N TYR A 611 -6.13 -22.03 11.89
CA TYR A 611 -7.06 -22.87 11.15
C TYR A 611 -8.13 -21.98 10.51
N ASN A 612 -8.31 -22.12 9.20
CA ASN A 612 -9.32 -21.41 8.44
C ASN A 612 -10.23 -22.41 7.74
N TYR A 613 -11.52 -22.35 8.05
CA TYR A 613 -12.56 -23.10 7.37
C TYR A 613 -13.33 -22.16 6.44
N VAL A 614 -13.41 -22.51 5.18
CA VAL A 614 -13.97 -21.67 4.13
C VAL A 614 -15.17 -22.35 3.49
N ARG A 615 -16.28 -21.63 3.42
CA ARG A 615 -17.50 -22.02 2.68
C ARG A 615 -17.62 -21.16 1.43
N ASP A 616 -18.10 -21.80 0.36
CA ASP A 616 -18.36 -21.17 -0.93
C ASP A 616 -17.11 -20.47 -1.49
N MET A 617 -15.93 -21.11 -1.36
CA MET A 617 -14.68 -20.58 -1.89
C MET A 617 -14.75 -20.56 -3.42
N TYR A 618 -14.42 -19.45 -4.04
CA TYR A 618 -14.28 -19.36 -5.49
C TYR A 618 -12.82 -19.54 -5.91
N MET A 619 -12.62 -20.27 -7.00
CA MET A 619 -11.31 -20.55 -7.59
C MET A 619 -11.39 -20.49 -9.12
N THR A 620 -10.25 -20.28 -9.76
CA THR A 620 -10.14 -20.45 -11.20
C THR A 620 -10.31 -21.93 -11.56
N TRP A 621 -11.14 -22.19 -12.56
CA TRP A 621 -11.49 -23.53 -13.01
C TRP A 621 -11.18 -23.68 -14.49
N TYR A 622 -10.39 -24.69 -14.82
CA TYR A 622 -10.04 -25.10 -16.18
C TYR A 622 -10.86 -26.32 -16.58
N LYS A 623 -11.58 -26.21 -17.69
CA LYS A 623 -12.42 -27.29 -18.21
C LYS A 623 -12.55 -27.19 -19.73
N PRO A 624 -13.04 -28.27 -20.43
CA PRO A 624 -13.45 -28.12 -21.82
C PRO A 624 -14.53 -27.05 -21.98
N TYR A 625 -14.48 -26.27 -23.07
CA TYR A 625 -15.51 -25.27 -23.38
C TYR A 625 -16.85 -25.94 -23.70
N ASP A 626 -16.84 -26.82 -24.70
CA ASP A 626 -18.00 -27.65 -25.09
C ASP A 626 -17.48 -28.97 -25.69
N VAL A 627 -17.66 -30.06 -24.95
CA VAL A 627 -17.16 -31.39 -25.35
C VAL A 627 -17.82 -31.88 -26.65
N ALA A 628 -19.06 -31.47 -26.92
CA ALA A 628 -19.84 -31.95 -28.07
C ALA A 628 -19.44 -31.24 -29.36
N THR A 629 -19.25 -29.91 -29.33
CA THR A 629 -19.02 -29.10 -30.54
C THR A 629 -17.59 -28.61 -30.68
N HIS A 630 -16.90 -28.35 -29.56
CA HIS A 630 -15.54 -27.81 -29.48
C HIS A 630 -14.71 -28.54 -28.44
N PRO A 631 -14.42 -29.85 -28.63
CA PRO A 631 -13.72 -30.68 -27.66
C PRO A 631 -12.25 -30.27 -27.46
N ASP A 632 -11.71 -29.46 -28.36
CA ASP A 632 -10.35 -28.95 -28.41
C ASP A 632 -10.18 -27.55 -27.81
N ILE A 633 -11.22 -26.96 -27.20
CA ILE A 633 -11.14 -25.62 -26.63
C ILE A 633 -11.16 -25.66 -25.11
N LEU A 634 -10.14 -25.09 -24.49
CA LEU A 634 -10.05 -24.90 -23.04
C LEU A 634 -10.83 -23.66 -22.61
N LEU A 635 -11.70 -23.80 -21.59
CA LEU A 635 -12.32 -22.69 -20.92
C LEU A 635 -11.68 -22.45 -19.55
N GLN A 636 -11.16 -21.24 -19.36
CA GLN A 636 -10.80 -20.72 -18.04
C GLN A 636 -11.98 -19.94 -17.46
N THR A 637 -12.56 -20.41 -16.35
CA THR A 637 -13.69 -19.77 -15.69
C THR A 637 -13.56 -19.79 -14.19
N MET A 638 -14.60 -19.42 -13.48
CA MET A 638 -14.67 -19.48 -12.02
C MET A 638 -15.56 -20.63 -11.58
N ALA A 639 -15.24 -21.22 -10.44
CA ALA A 639 -16.09 -22.23 -9.79
C ALA A 639 -16.20 -21.95 -8.30
N THR A 640 -17.30 -22.38 -7.71
CA THR A 640 -17.51 -22.37 -6.26
C THR A 640 -17.16 -23.71 -5.66
N VAL A 641 -16.26 -23.74 -4.67
CA VAL A 641 -15.92 -24.91 -3.86
C VAL A 641 -16.70 -24.80 -2.54
N PRO A 642 -17.64 -25.72 -2.27
CA PRO A 642 -18.53 -25.61 -1.11
C PRO A 642 -17.79 -25.62 0.23
N ARG A 643 -16.69 -26.38 0.34
CA ARG A 643 -15.91 -26.53 1.56
C ARG A 643 -14.43 -26.65 1.26
N SER A 644 -13.64 -25.78 1.91
CA SER A 644 -12.19 -25.88 1.92
C SER A 644 -11.64 -25.51 3.29
N SER A 645 -10.41 -25.90 3.57
CA SER A 645 -9.71 -25.49 4.76
C SER A 645 -8.24 -25.28 4.47
N TYR A 646 -7.63 -24.31 5.14
CA TYR A 646 -6.19 -24.16 5.18
C TYR A 646 -5.74 -23.85 6.61
N TYR A 647 -4.66 -24.52 7.02
CA TYR A 647 -4.14 -24.43 8.37
C TYR A 647 -2.63 -24.55 8.38
N GLY A 648 -2.02 -24.06 9.43
CA GLY A 648 -0.57 -24.07 9.52
C GLY A 648 -0.04 -23.46 10.81
N ALA A 649 1.28 -23.41 10.86
CA ALA A 649 2.01 -22.79 11.96
C ALA A 649 3.27 -22.10 11.44
N ALA A 650 3.72 -21.09 12.17
CA ALA A 650 5.01 -20.46 11.93
C ALA A 650 5.69 -20.07 13.25
N ILE A 651 7.01 -20.08 13.22
CA ILE A 651 7.87 -19.55 14.28
C ILE A 651 8.80 -18.52 13.68
N ASN A 652 8.96 -17.40 14.38
CA ASN A 652 9.90 -16.35 14.02
C ASN A 652 10.87 -16.14 15.17
N ALA A 653 12.17 -16.14 14.85
CA ALA A 653 13.24 -15.93 15.78
C ALA A 653 14.11 -14.77 15.36
N ALA A 654 14.24 -13.78 16.22
CA ALA A 654 14.93 -12.55 15.84
C ALA A 654 15.78 -11.98 16.97
N PRO A 655 16.88 -12.63 17.30
CA PRO A 655 17.87 -12.15 18.28
C PRO A 655 18.63 -10.92 17.77
N SER A 656 19.44 -10.32 18.65
CA SER A 656 20.30 -9.18 18.31
C SER A 656 21.72 -9.45 18.80
N PHE A 657 22.69 -9.35 17.89
CA PHE A 657 24.11 -9.60 18.13
C PHE A 657 24.95 -8.37 17.73
N GLY A 658 24.85 -7.31 18.53
CA GLY A 658 25.57 -6.06 18.25
C GLY A 658 25.15 -5.40 16.92
N ILE A 659 26.07 -5.37 15.96
CA ILE A 659 25.82 -4.81 14.63
C ILE A 659 24.93 -5.71 13.74
N TRP A 660 24.84 -7.00 14.03
CA TRP A 660 24.11 -8.00 13.28
C TRP A 660 22.78 -8.35 13.97
N GLN A 661 21.69 -8.27 13.22
CA GLN A 661 20.34 -8.53 13.71
C GLN A 661 19.60 -9.42 12.69
N PRO A 662 19.75 -10.75 12.83
CA PRO A 662 19.03 -11.69 12.00
C PRO A 662 17.54 -11.73 12.37
N ASP A 663 16.72 -12.06 11.40
CA ASP A 663 15.31 -12.37 11.54
C ASP A 663 14.99 -13.61 10.70
N LEU A 664 14.61 -14.70 11.36
CA LEU A 664 14.43 -16.00 10.77
C LEU A 664 12.97 -16.43 10.97
N THR A 665 12.28 -16.77 9.91
CA THR A 665 10.92 -17.32 9.96
C THR A 665 10.89 -18.69 9.31
N ALA A 666 10.29 -19.65 9.99
CA ALA A 666 9.95 -20.96 9.42
C ALA A 666 8.44 -21.17 9.53
N SER A 667 7.82 -21.66 8.47
CA SER A 667 6.39 -21.94 8.46
C SER A 667 6.06 -23.25 7.75
N VAL A 668 4.93 -23.86 8.15
CA VAL A 668 4.33 -25.03 7.50
C VAL A 668 2.85 -24.74 7.24
N ASN A 669 2.40 -25.06 6.04
CA ASN A 669 1.05 -24.79 5.56
C ASN A 669 0.45 -26.03 4.92
N PHE A 670 -0.83 -26.25 5.18
CA PHE A 670 -1.64 -27.31 4.56
C PHE A 670 -2.87 -26.69 3.92
N TYR A 671 -3.24 -27.16 2.77
CA TYR A 671 -4.45 -26.75 2.08
C TYR A 671 -5.25 -27.95 1.62
N HIS A 672 -6.54 -27.96 1.94
CA HIS A 672 -7.47 -29.01 1.54
C HIS A 672 -8.75 -28.42 0.97
N ALA A 673 -9.16 -28.88 -0.20
CA ALA A 673 -10.43 -28.53 -0.84
C ALA A 673 -11.10 -29.80 -1.38
N ASN A 674 -12.41 -29.94 -1.18
CA ASN A 674 -13.19 -31.00 -1.82
C ASN A 674 -13.62 -30.54 -3.21
N LEU A 675 -13.06 -31.17 -4.23
CA LEU A 675 -13.25 -30.85 -5.64
C LEU A 675 -14.04 -31.92 -6.43
N ASP A 676 -14.60 -32.92 -5.73
CA ASP A 676 -15.29 -34.04 -6.36
C ASP A 676 -16.46 -33.60 -7.24
N HIS A 677 -17.20 -32.59 -6.80
CA HIS A 677 -18.34 -32.04 -7.56
C HIS A 677 -17.96 -31.35 -8.88
N LEU A 678 -16.67 -31.00 -9.04
CA LEU A 678 -16.11 -30.44 -10.28
C LEU A 678 -15.40 -31.52 -11.11
N ASN A 679 -15.37 -32.78 -10.65
CA ASN A 679 -14.60 -33.88 -11.24
C ASN A 679 -13.11 -33.50 -11.45
N ILE A 680 -12.51 -32.76 -10.49
CA ILE A 680 -11.10 -32.40 -10.52
C ILE A 680 -10.29 -33.41 -9.69
N PRO A 681 -9.33 -34.11 -10.27
CA PRO A 681 -8.48 -35.05 -9.54
C PRO A 681 -7.62 -34.36 -8.50
N THR A 682 -7.62 -34.86 -7.27
CA THR A 682 -6.73 -34.38 -6.21
C THR A 682 -5.29 -34.83 -6.44
N MET A 683 -4.32 -33.94 -6.37
CA MET A 683 -2.89 -34.26 -6.48
C MET A 683 -2.28 -34.76 -5.16
N GLY A 684 -2.74 -34.24 -4.03
CA GLY A 684 -2.23 -34.62 -2.71
C GLY A 684 -2.59 -33.64 -1.60
N ASN A 685 -2.04 -33.87 -0.41
CA ASN A 685 -2.19 -33.02 0.77
C ASN A 685 -0.85 -32.96 1.55
N GLU A 686 0.21 -32.57 0.86
CA GLU A 686 1.56 -32.50 1.41
C GLU A 686 1.78 -31.18 2.16
N PRO A 687 2.63 -31.15 3.21
CA PRO A 687 3.01 -29.91 3.88
C PRO A 687 3.88 -29.02 2.96
N LEU A 688 3.53 -27.74 2.88
CA LEU A 688 4.35 -26.73 2.26
C LEU A 688 5.18 -26.04 3.35
N PHE A 689 6.49 -26.26 3.36
CA PHE A 689 7.41 -25.53 4.23
C PHE A 689 7.92 -24.28 3.54
N SER A 690 8.02 -23.19 4.29
CA SER A 690 8.66 -21.96 3.82
C SER A 690 9.62 -21.44 4.88
N PHE A 691 10.79 -20.96 4.42
CA PHE A 691 11.83 -20.37 5.24
C PHE A 691 12.12 -18.97 4.71
N GLU A 692 12.18 -18.01 5.60
CA GLU A 692 12.56 -16.64 5.30
C GLU A 692 13.67 -16.20 6.25
N MET A 693 14.67 -15.51 5.73
CA MET A 693 15.82 -15.01 6.46
C MET A 693 16.12 -13.59 6.06
N ASN A 694 16.20 -12.70 7.05
CA ASN A 694 16.58 -11.31 6.90
C ASN A 694 17.80 -11.03 7.78
N ASN A 695 18.93 -10.69 7.18
CA ASN A 695 20.15 -10.30 7.90
C ASN A 695 20.33 -8.80 7.80
N ASN A 696 20.21 -8.11 8.92
CA ASN A 696 20.37 -6.67 9.01
C ASN A 696 21.67 -6.31 9.72
N PHE A 697 22.49 -5.46 9.09
CA PHE A 697 23.74 -4.97 9.64
C PHE A 697 23.71 -3.45 9.75
N LYS A 698 23.84 -2.95 10.97
CA LYS A 698 23.99 -1.52 11.23
C LYS A 698 25.47 -1.20 11.42
N LEU A 699 26.05 -0.52 10.45
CA LEU A 699 27.48 -0.21 10.43
C LEU A 699 27.74 1.25 10.88
N PRO A 700 28.97 1.57 11.30
CA PRO A 700 29.38 2.95 11.58
C PRO A 700 29.15 3.89 10.40
N HIS A 701 29.19 5.21 10.64
CA HIS A 701 29.03 6.25 9.62
C HIS A 701 27.69 6.19 8.86
N ARG A 702 26.63 5.68 9.52
CA ARG A 702 25.26 5.64 9.00
C ARG A 702 25.06 4.75 7.76
N TRP A 703 25.88 3.71 7.64
CA TRP A 703 25.67 2.66 6.66
C TRP A 703 24.74 1.59 7.22
N PHE A 704 23.91 1.06 6.35
CA PHE A 704 23.00 -0.05 6.64
C PHE A 704 23.06 -1.06 5.48
N ILE A 705 23.20 -2.35 5.81
CA ILE A 705 23.19 -3.46 4.86
C ILE A 705 22.09 -4.44 5.27
N ASN A 706 21.32 -4.92 4.29
CA ASN A 706 20.38 -6.00 4.45
C ASN A 706 20.62 -7.06 3.38
N LEU A 707 20.71 -8.31 3.79
CA LEU A 707 20.70 -9.48 2.94
C LEU A 707 19.48 -10.31 3.33
N SER A 708 18.52 -10.45 2.42
CA SER A 708 17.29 -11.20 2.66
C SER A 708 17.08 -12.28 1.62
N GLY A 709 16.44 -13.36 2.03
CA GLY A 709 16.07 -14.43 1.14
C GLY A 709 14.92 -15.25 1.70
N ASN A 710 14.19 -15.88 0.79
CA ASN A 710 13.14 -16.83 1.11
C ASN A 710 13.24 -18.07 0.23
N VAL A 711 12.73 -19.17 0.72
CA VAL A 711 12.61 -20.41 -0.05
C VAL A 711 11.38 -21.19 0.44
N SER A 712 10.65 -21.81 -0.50
CA SER A 712 9.57 -22.74 -0.20
C SER A 712 9.86 -24.11 -0.83
N THR A 713 9.39 -25.17 -0.19
CA THR A 713 9.56 -26.56 -0.67
C THR A 713 8.58 -26.91 -1.77
N ASN A 714 8.78 -28.06 -2.42
CA ASN A 714 7.74 -28.67 -3.23
C ASN A 714 6.61 -29.17 -2.33
N ALA A 715 5.36 -29.04 -2.77
CA ALA A 715 4.21 -29.64 -2.11
C ALA A 715 3.03 -29.83 -3.08
N LYS A 716 2.37 -30.94 -3.02
CA LYS A 716 1.10 -31.20 -3.69
C LYS A 716 -0.04 -30.90 -2.75
N GLN A 717 -0.91 -29.96 -3.11
CA GLN A 717 -2.01 -29.51 -2.25
C GLN A 717 -3.31 -29.42 -3.06
N SER A 718 -4.31 -30.22 -2.69
CA SER A 718 -5.58 -30.34 -3.42
C SER A 718 -5.36 -30.62 -4.91
N ALA A 719 -5.80 -29.76 -5.82
CA ALA A 719 -5.63 -29.91 -7.27
C ALA A 719 -4.31 -29.34 -7.81
N GLY A 720 -3.46 -28.77 -6.96
CA GLY A 720 -2.26 -28.05 -7.39
C GLY A 720 -0.96 -28.59 -6.80
N ARG A 721 0.15 -28.21 -7.44
CA ARG A 721 1.50 -28.48 -6.95
C ARG A 721 2.27 -27.15 -6.89
N ASN A 722 2.83 -26.85 -5.72
CA ASN A 722 3.84 -25.83 -5.55
C ASN A 722 5.22 -26.43 -5.86
N LYS A 723 6.05 -25.74 -6.64
CA LYS A 723 7.48 -26.07 -6.79
C LYS A 723 8.33 -25.31 -5.78
N CYS A 724 9.54 -25.83 -5.56
CA CYS A 724 10.56 -25.10 -4.83
C CYS A 724 10.83 -23.75 -5.52
N MET A 725 10.57 -22.67 -4.81
CA MET A 725 10.81 -21.31 -5.28
C MET A 725 11.58 -20.56 -4.21
N GLY A 726 12.46 -19.68 -4.64
CA GLY A 726 13.24 -18.87 -3.71
C GLY A 726 13.68 -17.57 -4.37
N ASN A 727 14.02 -16.59 -3.54
CA ASN A 727 14.54 -15.32 -3.98
C ASN A 727 15.57 -14.81 -2.97
N VAL A 728 16.63 -14.19 -3.46
CA VAL A 728 17.66 -13.54 -2.65
C VAL A 728 17.82 -12.11 -3.12
N GLN A 729 17.86 -11.17 -2.17
CA GLN A 729 18.05 -9.76 -2.46
C GLN A 729 19.04 -9.13 -1.49
N PHE A 730 19.73 -8.12 -1.98
CA PHE A 730 20.72 -7.36 -1.25
C PHE A 730 20.40 -5.87 -1.32
N ARG A 731 20.50 -5.19 -0.17
CA ARG A 731 20.29 -3.75 -0.06
C ARG A 731 21.43 -3.12 0.72
N VAL A 732 21.94 -2.01 0.23
CA VAL A 732 22.88 -1.16 0.97
C VAL A 732 22.40 0.27 0.93
N SER A 733 22.39 0.94 2.07
CA SER A 733 22.00 2.35 2.14
C SER A 733 22.89 3.16 3.04
N LYS A 734 22.94 4.47 2.76
CA LYS A 734 23.66 5.46 3.56
C LYS A 734 22.80 6.71 3.72
N ASN A 735 22.82 7.23 4.94
CA ASN A 735 22.22 8.53 5.25
C ASN A 735 23.28 9.61 5.22
N PHE A 736 22.96 10.72 4.55
CA PHE A 736 23.79 11.91 4.38
C PHE A 736 23.07 13.13 4.98
N LEU A 737 23.79 14.23 5.08
CA LEU A 737 23.35 15.53 5.59
C LEU A 737 22.98 15.51 7.08
N LYS A 738 22.70 16.72 7.63
CA LYS A 738 22.17 16.85 8.99
C LYS A 738 20.79 16.19 9.07
N ASN A 739 20.47 15.60 10.20
CA ASN A 739 19.19 14.93 10.47
C ASN A 739 18.80 13.82 9.46
N ASP A 740 19.79 13.21 8.79
CA ASP A 740 19.55 12.18 7.78
C ASP A 740 18.61 12.65 6.65
N ALA A 741 18.70 13.93 6.29
CA ALA A 741 17.81 14.55 5.31
C ALA A 741 17.90 13.92 3.92
N LEU A 742 19.07 13.39 3.53
CA LEU A 742 19.26 12.67 2.28
C LEU A 742 19.60 11.21 2.57
N LYS A 743 18.86 10.29 1.96
CA LYS A 743 19.15 8.85 1.95
C LYS A 743 19.31 8.35 0.53
N VAL A 744 20.38 7.57 0.31
CA VAL A 744 20.61 6.85 -0.94
C VAL A 744 20.67 5.36 -0.62
N MET A 745 19.98 4.55 -1.42
CA MET A 745 19.91 3.10 -1.26
C MET A 745 20.09 2.42 -2.63
N LEU A 746 20.98 1.45 -2.68
CA LEU A 746 21.16 0.51 -3.77
C LEU A 746 20.43 -0.79 -3.42
N VAL A 747 19.70 -1.34 -4.37
CA VAL A 747 18.94 -2.60 -4.23
C VAL A 747 19.30 -3.51 -5.37
N LEU A 748 19.65 -4.75 -5.05
CA LEU A 748 19.84 -5.84 -6.03
C LEU A 748 18.77 -6.90 -5.73
N ARG A 749 17.91 -7.21 -6.69
CA ARG A 749 16.83 -8.21 -6.57
C ARG A 749 17.15 -9.45 -7.38
N ASP A 750 16.60 -10.57 -6.93
CA ASP A 750 16.74 -11.90 -7.57
C ASP A 750 18.18 -12.26 -7.94
N LEU A 751 19.12 -12.10 -6.97
CA LEU A 751 20.56 -12.31 -7.17
C LEU A 751 20.90 -13.66 -7.77
N LEU A 752 20.12 -14.70 -7.48
CA LEU A 752 20.35 -16.07 -7.92
C LEU A 752 19.58 -16.45 -9.18
N HIS A 753 18.83 -15.49 -9.78
CA HIS A 753 17.96 -15.74 -10.94
C HIS A 753 16.96 -16.88 -10.71
N THR A 754 16.35 -16.92 -9.53
CA THR A 754 15.43 -17.98 -9.10
C THR A 754 13.99 -17.50 -8.93
N GLY A 755 13.70 -16.24 -9.25
CA GLY A 755 12.39 -15.59 -9.13
C GLY A 755 11.39 -16.04 -10.19
N TYR A 756 11.28 -17.35 -10.46
CA TYR A 756 10.28 -17.95 -11.33
C TYR A 756 8.96 -18.11 -10.61
N TYR A 757 7.85 -17.86 -11.31
CA TYR A 757 6.53 -18.29 -10.90
C TYR A 757 6.22 -19.63 -11.55
N TYR A 758 5.72 -20.56 -10.76
CA TYR A 758 5.33 -21.88 -11.22
C TYR A 758 3.90 -22.19 -10.80
N PHE A 759 3.12 -22.66 -11.76
CA PHE A 759 1.75 -23.11 -11.56
C PHE A 759 1.61 -24.52 -12.17
N ASP A 760 1.04 -25.45 -11.42
CA ASP A 760 0.77 -26.82 -11.88
C ASP A 760 -0.55 -27.25 -11.22
N ALA A 761 -1.60 -27.42 -12.01
CA ALA A 761 -2.92 -27.70 -11.49
C ALA A 761 -3.76 -28.60 -12.41
N ASN A 762 -4.53 -29.48 -11.78
CA ASN A 762 -5.60 -30.22 -12.42
C ASN A 762 -6.85 -29.34 -12.58
N GLY A 763 -7.54 -29.51 -13.70
CA GLY A 763 -8.92 -29.07 -13.94
C GLY A 763 -9.82 -30.25 -14.27
N THR A 764 -11.05 -29.97 -14.69
CA THR A 764 -11.95 -31.03 -15.20
C THR A 764 -11.48 -31.47 -16.57
N GLN A 765 -11.15 -32.75 -16.71
CA GLN A 765 -10.60 -33.30 -17.94
C GLN A 765 -9.40 -32.49 -18.50
N SER A 766 -8.70 -31.76 -17.63
CA SER A 766 -7.58 -30.93 -18.03
C SER A 766 -6.47 -30.92 -17.00
N HIS A 767 -5.26 -30.66 -17.46
CA HIS A 767 -4.08 -30.46 -16.62
C HIS A 767 -3.22 -29.33 -17.20
N ARG A 768 -2.81 -28.38 -16.38
CA ARG A 768 -2.01 -27.23 -16.86
C ARG A 768 -0.77 -27.03 -16.00
N LYS A 769 0.37 -26.93 -16.67
CA LYS A 769 1.63 -26.47 -16.09
C LYS A 769 2.03 -25.15 -16.71
N LEU A 770 2.50 -24.22 -15.90
CA LEU A 770 2.99 -22.93 -16.34
C LEU A 770 4.27 -22.59 -15.61
N THR A 771 5.29 -22.17 -16.35
CA THR A 771 6.51 -21.55 -15.80
C THR A 771 6.63 -20.15 -16.37
N GLN A 772 6.77 -19.15 -15.50
CA GLN A 772 6.85 -17.74 -15.89
C GLN A 772 8.07 -17.07 -15.24
N TYR A 773 8.75 -16.24 -16.01
CA TYR A 773 9.81 -15.36 -15.52
C TYR A 773 9.55 -13.92 -15.99
N SER A 774 9.45 -12.99 -15.05
CA SER A 774 9.05 -11.60 -15.31
C SER A 774 10.19 -10.59 -15.22
N ASP A 775 11.40 -10.98 -15.63
CA ASP A 775 12.60 -10.13 -15.60
C ASP A 775 12.88 -9.52 -14.20
N ASN A 776 12.76 -10.39 -13.17
CA ASN A 776 12.84 -10.00 -11.77
C ASN A 776 14.25 -9.68 -11.28
N GLN A 777 15.30 -10.09 -12.05
CA GLN A 777 16.68 -9.78 -11.74
C GLN A 777 16.97 -8.33 -12.10
N GLU A 778 17.04 -7.47 -11.08
CA GLU A 778 17.17 -6.03 -11.30
C GLU A 778 18.13 -5.36 -10.31
N ILE A 779 18.71 -4.26 -10.77
CA ILE A 779 19.45 -3.30 -9.96
C ILE A 779 18.63 -2.02 -9.83
N GLY A 780 18.47 -1.52 -8.62
CA GLY A 780 17.71 -0.31 -8.33
C GLY A 780 18.49 0.67 -7.47
N ILE A 781 18.23 1.94 -7.69
CA ILE A 781 18.70 3.04 -6.85
C ILE A 781 17.52 3.86 -6.37
N ASN A 782 17.48 4.11 -5.06
CA ASN A 782 16.45 4.95 -4.43
C ASN A 782 17.14 6.15 -3.80
N VAL A 783 16.63 7.33 -4.06
CA VAL A 783 17.08 8.59 -3.48
C VAL A 783 15.90 9.27 -2.80
N ARG A 784 16.05 9.62 -1.54
CA ARG A 784 15.04 10.36 -0.79
C ARG A 784 15.65 11.57 -0.13
N TYR A 785 15.07 12.73 -0.37
CA TYR A 785 15.41 13.97 0.30
C TYR A 785 14.21 14.49 1.07
N THR A 786 14.40 14.90 2.33
CA THR A 786 13.34 15.48 3.17
C THR A 786 13.85 16.75 3.81
N PHE A 787 13.02 17.79 3.80
CA PHE A 787 13.30 19.06 4.50
C PHE A 787 12.17 19.39 5.48
N ASN A 788 12.51 19.93 6.63
CA ASN A 788 11.60 20.32 7.72
C ASN A 788 10.61 19.23 8.17
N ALA A 789 10.82 18.02 7.78
CA ALA A 789 10.13 16.74 8.01
C ALA A 789 8.88 16.81 8.93
N THR A 790 7.77 17.34 8.45
CA THR A 790 6.46 17.23 9.09
C THR A 790 5.53 16.42 8.21
N ASN A 791 4.84 15.44 8.80
CA ASN A 791 3.83 14.66 8.07
C ASN A 791 2.47 15.35 8.20
N SER A 792 1.61 15.23 7.20
CA SER A 792 0.24 15.73 7.26
C SER A 792 -0.50 15.18 8.47
N LYS A 793 -1.33 16.02 9.09
CA LYS A 793 -2.19 15.66 10.21
C LYS A 793 -3.53 15.05 9.79
N TYR A 794 -3.73 14.81 8.51
CA TYR A 794 -4.95 14.23 7.98
C TYR A 794 -5.30 12.89 8.64
N LYS A 795 -6.56 12.72 9.10
CA LYS A 795 -7.00 11.57 9.92
C LYS A 795 -8.12 10.75 9.27
N GLY A 796 -8.56 11.08 8.05
CA GLY A 796 -9.63 10.35 7.37
C GLY A 796 -9.27 8.85 7.25
N SER A 797 -10.08 7.98 7.83
CA SER A 797 -9.89 6.52 7.77
C SER A 797 -10.57 5.86 6.58
N GLY A 798 -11.34 6.63 5.82
CA GLY A 798 -12.13 6.18 4.68
C GLY A 798 -13.40 5.42 5.06
N ALA A 799 -14.37 5.46 4.17
CA ALA A 799 -15.58 4.65 4.14
C ALA A 799 -15.59 3.79 2.87
N GLY A 800 -16.30 2.65 2.88
CA GLY A 800 -16.43 1.79 1.70
C GLY A 800 -15.10 1.19 1.18
N ASN A 801 -14.10 1.05 2.04
CA ASN A 801 -12.78 0.57 1.66
C ASN A 801 -12.80 -0.84 1.06
N SER A 802 -13.69 -1.71 1.52
CA SER A 802 -13.90 -3.06 0.98
C SER A 802 -14.46 -3.03 -0.44
N GLU A 803 -15.35 -2.08 -0.74
CA GLU A 803 -15.93 -1.93 -2.07
C GLU A 803 -14.96 -1.33 -3.08
N LYS A 804 -14.16 -0.33 -2.68
CA LYS A 804 -13.11 0.22 -3.54
C LYS A 804 -12.13 -0.85 -4.05
N GLN A 805 -11.84 -1.87 -3.24
CA GLN A 805 -10.94 -2.97 -3.62
C GLN A 805 -11.57 -3.96 -4.62
N ARG A 806 -12.89 -3.96 -4.78
CA ARG A 806 -13.63 -4.83 -5.72
C ARG A 806 -13.83 -4.18 -7.09
N LEU A 807 -13.77 -2.85 -7.13
CA LEU A 807 -13.91 -2.04 -8.34
C LEU A 807 -12.63 -2.02 -9.16
#